data_a7e1f78fb505c4be92dae475598d3603
#
_entry.id   a7e1f78fb505c4be92dae475598d3603
#
_cell.length_a   1.000
_cell.length_b   1.000
_cell.length_c   1.000
_cell.angle_alpha   90.00
_cell.angle_beta   90.00
_cell.angle_gamma   90.00
#
_symmetry.space_group_name_H-M   'P 1'
#
loop_
_entity.id
_entity.type
_entity.pdbx_description
1 polymer ?
#
loop_
_entity_poly.entity_id
_entity_poly.type
_entity_poly.pdbx_seq_one_letter_code
_entity_poly.pdbx_strand_id
1 'polypeptide(L)'
;MSANTTNLINFVFDIANKLRGPYRPPQYRKVMLPMTVLRRLDCVLAPTKDQMLKEYEKLQARGLEGDALHKVLARKASKERHHPLYNISPYTFEKLLADPENIATNMISYINGFSESARVIFEAFGFELEIEKLDKANRLYLIVKEFADPKINLHPNQVSNHDMGYVFEELVRKFNEQANEEAGDHFTPREVIRLMAHLIYTEDEDVYTPGIARTIYDPTAGTGGMLSVSEEYITEQNPQAHLELFGQEYNEESWAICRSDLLIKDEPVDNIAFGDTLGDGETGDGHEGKSFHYMLANPPFGVEWKPQETLVKKEHQELGFNGRFGPGLPRINDGATLFLLHMLNKMKPAPEQGGEGSRIGIVFNGSPLFNGEPGPSESNIRRWIIENDWLDAIIALPDQLFYNTGIYTYIWLVSNRKPAHRKGKVQLIDGTRHYRKMKKSLGNKRNELSDEHIEELTRLYANFEDGTVCRVGSNGEQTKRVCSKLFDNRDFGYLKVTVERPLRLNFQASAKRIERLWQQTGFINLAKSKKRKDQAEVEAEIKAGEATQQRILTILQEMDDRLYTDRAEFEPALKAAFKSAGEKLPAGIKKAILAALAERDSEAAICRNKDGDPEPDSELRDTEIVPLPEDIPLPLPIGYDKDADNTELLELVYDHCEAYLAREVLPFVDDAWIDHAKTKVGYEIPINRHFYVYEPPRPLEEIERDIQGLEKDILDMLKKVTA
;
A
#
# COMPACT_ATOMS: atom_id res chain seq x y z
N MET A 1 -28.77 -15.17 10.42
CA MET A 1 -29.72 -14.65 9.39
C MET A 1 -31.15 -15.06 9.70
N SER A 2 -32.09 -14.11 9.68
CA SER A 2 -33.51 -14.47 9.70
C SER A 2 -33.91 -15.09 8.35
N ALA A 3 -34.85 -16.03 8.36
CA ALA A 3 -35.39 -16.61 7.11
C ALA A 3 -36.00 -15.53 6.19
N ASN A 4 -36.46 -14.42 6.76
CA ASN A 4 -37.02 -13.30 6.04
C ASN A 4 -35.97 -12.52 5.22
N THR A 5 -34.80 -12.30 5.77
CA THR A 5 -33.65 -11.60 5.13
C THR A 5 -33.16 -12.39 3.91
N THR A 6 -32.99 -13.70 4.04
CA THR A 6 -32.57 -14.58 2.92
C THR A 6 -33.60 -14.58 1.79
N ASN A 7 -34.90 -14.61 2.11
CA ASN A 7 -35.96 -14.56 1.13
C ASN A 7 -35.97 -13.23 0.36
N LEU A 8 -35.73 -12.12 1.02
CA LEU A 8 -35.66 -10.79 0.41
C LEU A 8 -34.49 -10.68 -0.58
N ILE A 9 -33.29 -11.15 -0.17
CA ILE A 9 -32.10 -11.17 -1.04
C ILE A 9 -32.38 -11.98 -2.32
N ASN A 10 -32.93 -13.20 -2.17
CA ASN A 10 -33.25 -14.06 -3.31
C ASN A 10 -34.30 -13.43 -4.23
N PHE A 11 -35.29 -12.77 -3.66
CA PHE A 11 -36.35 -12.08 -4.44
C PHE A 11 -35.75 -10.91 -5.27
N VAL A 12 -34.84 -10.10 -4.69
CA VAL A 12 -34.15 -9.04 -5.45
C VAL A 12 -33.31 -9.63 -6.58
N PHE A 13 -32.68 -10.80 -6.36
CA PHE A 13 -31.96 -11.51 -7.42
C PHE A 13 -32.88 -12.06 -8.54
N ASP A 14 -34.10 -12.50 -8.21
CA ASP A 14 -35.05 -12.93 -9.18
C ASP A 14 -35.51 -11.77 -10.08
N ILE A 15 -35.65 -10.57 -9.50
CA ILE A 15 -35.90 -9.34 -10.29
C ILE A 15 -34.74 -9.06 -11.25
N ALA A 16 -33.51 -9.20 -10.80
CA ALA A 16 -32.33 -8.97 -11.63
C ALA A 16 -32.31 -9.84 -12.90
N ASN A 17 -32.86 -11.05 -12.86
CA ASN A 17 -32.98 -11.91 -14.02
C ASN A 17 -33.86 -11.31 -15.14
N LYS A 18 -34.77 -10.37 -14.81
CA LYS A 18 -35.61 -9.67 -15.78
C LYS A 18 -34.87 -8.60 -16.58
N LEU A 19 -33.67 -8.25 -16.17
CA LEU A 19 -32.75 -7.36 -16.89
C LEU A 19 -32.03 -8.06 -18.06
N ARG A 20 -32.14 -9.38 -18.15
CA ARG A 20 -31.48 -10.15 -19.22
C ARG A 20 -31.94 -9.66 -20.60
N GLY A 21 -31.03 -9.46 -21.49
CA GLY A 21 -31.19 -8.90 -22.83
C GLY A 21 -30.52 -7.52 -22.90
N PRO A 22 -31.11 -6.45 -22.33
CA PRO A 22 -30.50 -5.13 -22.29
C PRO A 22 -29.21 -5.05 -21.45
N TYR A 23 -29.07 -5.95 -20.45
CA TYR A 23 -27.96 -6.00 -19.52
C TYR A 23 -27.30 -7.37 -19.48
N ARG A 24 -25.98 -7.38 -19.29
CA ARG A 24 -25.21 -8.57 -18.90
C ARG A 24 -25.21 -8.71 -17.37
N PRO A 25 -25.06 -9.94 -16.80
CA PRO A 25 -25.06 -10.13 -15.34
C PRO A 25 -24.17 -9.16 -14.55
N PRO A 26 -22.94 -8.82 -14.96
CA PRO A 26 -22.10 -7.85 -14.26
C PRO A 26 -22.72 -6.44 -14.18
N GLN A 27 -23.59 -6.09 -15.09
CA GLN A 27 -24.21 -4.76 -15.15
C GLN A 27 -25.50 -4.66 -14.32
N TYR A 28 -26.01 -5.77 -13.79
CA TYR A 28 -27.27 -5.76 -13.00
C TYR A 28 -27.16 -4.86 -11.79
N ARG A 29 -26.00 -4.74 -11.17
CA ARG A 29 -25.75 -3.87 -10.01
C ARG A 29 -26.12 -2.42 -10.28
N LYS A 30 -25.88 -1.89 -11.49
CA LYS A 30 -26.18 -0.51 -11.88
C LYS A 30 -27.66 -0.15 -11.82
N VAL A 31 -28.52 -1.16 -11.86
CA VAL A 31 -29.97 -1.00 -11.74
C VAL A 31 -30.47 -1.44 -10.37
N MET A 32 -30.01 -2.61 -9.90
CA MET A 32 -30.59 -3.25 -8.72
C MET A 32 -30.20 -2.54 -7.42
N LEU A 33 -28.98 -2.05 -7.30
CA LEU A 33 -28.55 -1.34 -6.10
C LEU A 33 -29.32 0.00 -5.92
N PRO A 34 -29.32 0.93 -6.90
CA PRO A 34 -30.08 2.16 -6.77
C PRO A 34 -31.60 1.93 -6.65
N MET A 35 -32.16 0.91 -7.30
CA MET A 35 -33.58 0.55 -7.13
C MET A 35 -33.88 0.09 -5.70
N THR A 36 -33.00 -0.70 -5.10
CA THR A 36 -33.15 -1.16 -3.70
C THR A 36 -33.09 0.02 -2.73
N VAL A 37 -32.13 0.94 -2.93
CA VAL A 37 -32.04 2.18 -2.16
C VAL A 37 -33.31 3.01 -2.32
N LEU A 38 -33.74 3.25 -3.55
CA LEU A 38 -34.93 4.04 -3.86
C LEU A 38 -36.19 3.47 -3.20
N ARG A 39 -36.38 2.13 -3.26
CA ARG A 39 -37.51 1.46 -2.61
C ARG A 39 -37.44 1.56 -1.09
N ARG A 40 -36.25 1.41 -0.50
CA ARG A 40 -36.07 1.63 0.96
C ARG A 40 -36.50 3.03 1.35
N LEU A 41 -36.00 4.05 0.63
CA LEU A 41 -36.32 5.46 0.90
C LEU A 41 -37.83 5.75 0.71
N ASP A 42 -38.46 5.18 -0.31
CA ASP A 42 -39.90 5.28 -0.54
C ASP A 42 -40.68 4.74 0.68
N CYS A 43 -40.35 3.54 1.15
CA CYS A 43 -40.99 2.94 2.32
C CYS A 43 -40.74 3.76 3.60
N VAL A 44 -39.51 4.23 3.80
CA VAL A 44 -39.08 5.00 4.98
C VAL A 44 -39.78 6.35 5.06
N LEU A 45 -39.99 7.02 3.92
CA LEU A 45 -40.62 8.35 3.84
C LEU A 45 -42.14 8.31 3.77
N ALA A 46 -42.75 7.16 3.43
CA ALA A 46 -44.20 7.04 3.25
C ALA A 46 -45.04 7.67 4.37
N PRO A 47 -44.71 7.49 5.69
CA PRO A 47 -45.51 8.08 6.79
C PRO A 47 -45.45 9.60 6.83
N THR A 48 -44.36 10.23 6.39
CA THR A 48 -44.13 11.69 6.55
C THR A 48 -44.28 12.46 5.25
N LYS A 49 -44.41 11.79 4.11
CA LYS A 49 -44.39 12.37 2.75
C LYS A 49 -45.45 13.46 2.55
N ASP A 50 -46.69 13.18 2.88
CA ASP A 50 -47.81 14.13 2.68
C ASP A 50 -47.63 15.38 3.56
N GLN A 51 -47.10 15.23 4.78
CA GLN A 51 -46.82 16.35 5.66
C GLN A 51 -45.68 17.20 5.07
N MET A 52 -44.66 16.60 4.55
CA MET A 52 -43.53 17.30 3.94
C MET A 52 -43.93 18.06 2.66
N LEU A 53 -44.76 17.46 1.83
CA LEU A 53 -45.32 18.11 0.63
C LEU A 53 -46.15 19.35 0.99
N LYS A 54 -47.03 19.25 1.97
CA LYS A 54 -47.82 20.40 2.48
C LYS A 54 -46.95 21.53 3.01
N GLU A 55 -45.84 21.16 3.68
CA GLU A 55 -44.92 22.18 4.21
C GLU A 55 -44.10 22.81 3.07
N TYR A 56 -43.70 22.05 2.08
CA TYR A 56 -43.05 22.55 0.89
C TYR A 56 -43.90 23.57 0.15
N GLU A 57 -45.17 23.25 -0.14
CA GLU A 57 -46.15 24.17 -0.75
C GLU A 57 -46.37 25.45 0.06
N LYS A 58 -46.46 25.33 1.39
CA LYS A 58 -46.61 26.46 2.30
C LYS A 58 -45.39 27.37 2.32
N LEU A 59 -44.19 26.80 2.24
CA LEU A 59 -42.96 27.60 2.21
C LEU A 59 -42.80 28.31 0.86
N GLN A 60 -43.10 27.65 -0.26
CA GLN A 60 -43.15 28.27 -1.59
C GLN A 60 -44.20 29.42 -1.64
N ALA A 61 -45.39 29.23 -1.10
CA ALA A 61 -46.43 30.28 -1.03
C ALA A 61 -45.97 31.51 -0.19
N ARG A 62 -44.94 31.35 0.69
CA ARG A 62 -44.32 32.41 1.45
C ARG A 62 -43.09 33.05 0.73
N GLY A 63 -42.82 32.64 -0.50
CA GLY A 63 -41.73 33.16 -1.28
C GLY A 63 -40.34 32.61 -0.93
N LEU A 64 -40.25 31.48 -0.19
CA LEU A 64 -38.98 30.80 0.03
C LEU A 64 -38.65 29.91 -1.18
N GLU A 65 -37.46 30.07 -1.67
CA GLU A 65 -36.94 29.31 -2.82
C GLU A 65 -35.47 28.88 -2.54
N GLY A 66 -34.96 27.94 -3.35
CA GLY A 66 -33.57 27.48 -3.35
C GLY A 66 -33.08 27.00 -1.97
N ASP A 67 -31.85 27.32 -1.64
CA ASP A 67 -31.17 26.84 -0.43
C ASP A 67 -31.89 27.19 0.88
N ALA A 68 -32.55 28.38 0.92
CA ALA A 68 -33.28 28.81 2.13
C ALA A 68 -34.46 27.88 2.42
N LEU A 69 -35.19 27.47 1.36
CA LEU A 69 -36.29 26.51 1.47
C LEU A 69 -35.78 25.13 1.90
N HIS A 70 -34.73 24.63 1.26
CA HIS A 70 -34.14 23.33 1.55
C HIS A 70 -33.59 23.26 3.00
N LYS A 71 -32.95 24.31 3.51
CA LYS A 71 -32.52 24.39 4.92
C LYS A 71 -33.64 24.27 5.92
N VAL A 72 -34.81 24.84 5.62
CA VAL A 72 -35.98 24.73 6.50
C VAL A 72 -36.58 23.33 6.48
N LEU A 73 -36.69 22.73 5.28
CA LEU A 73 -37.18 21.36 5.13
C LEU A 73 -36.23 20.35 5.79
N ALA A 74 -34.92 20.49 5.61
CA ALA A 74 -33.90 19.67 6.24
C ALA A 74 -34.02 19.71 7.79
N ARG A 75 -34.13 20.93 8.36
CA ARG A 75 -34.30 21.11 9.83
C ARG A 75 -35.60 20.46 10.37
N LYS A 76 -36.64 20.37 9.56
CA LYS A 76 -37.87 19.64 9.90
C LYS A 76 -37.73 18.15 9.84
N ALA A 77 -37.08 17.65 8.75
CA ALA A 77 -36.82 16.23 8.56
C ALA A 77 -35.92 15.66 9.67
N SER A 78 -34.88 16.41 10.11
CA SER A 78 -33.93 15.99 11.15
C SER A 78 -34.53 15.89 12.56
N LYS A 79 -35.82 16.23 12.78
CA LYS A 79 -36.46 16.04 14.11
C LYS A 79 -36.72 14.58 14.45
N GLU A 80 -36.84 13.75 13.46
CA GLU A 80 -37.23 12.33 13.58
C GLU A 80 -36.14 11.36 13.09
N ARG A 81 -34.96 11.89 12.63
CA ARG A 81 -33.90 11.12 12.00
C ARG A 81 -32.53 11.68 12.31
N HIS A 82 -31.52 10.87 12.22
CA HIS A 82 -30.13 11.28 12.41
C HIS A 82 -29.59 12.18 11.27
N HIS A 83 -30.22 12.12 10.07
CA HIS A 83 -29.89 13.00 8.95
C HIS A 83 -31.14 13.57 8.24
N PRO A 84 -31.01 14.71 7.54
CA PRO A 84 -32.12 15.35 6.86
C PRO A 84 -32.52 14.62 5.57
N LEU A 85 -33.41 13.63 5.68
CA LEU A 85 -33.96 12.90 4.55
C LEU A 85 -35.43 13.30 4.32
N TYR A 86 -35.74 13.84 3.14
CA TYR A 86 -37.10 14.17 2.70
C TYR A 86 -37.23 14.03 1.18
N ASN A 87 -38.46 14.08 0.69
CA ASN A 87 -38.76 14.14 -0.75
C ASN A 87 -39.93 15.09 -1.00
N ILE A 88 -39.76 16.04 -1.93
CA ILE A 88 -40.76 17.06 -2.30
C ILE A 88 -41.51 16.74 -3.61
N SER A 89 -41.23 15.60 -4.26
CA SER A 89 -41.92 15.14 -5.44
C SER A 89 -43.31 14.55 -5.06
N PRO A 90 -44.35 14.73 -5.87
CA PRO A 90 -45.65 14.11 -5.64
C PRO A 90 -45.67 12.60 -5.88
N TYR A 91 -44.60 12.03 -6.47
CA TYR A 91 -44.56 10.62 -6.88
C TYR A 91 -44.19 9.69 -5.71
N THR A 92 -44.67 8.46 -5.82
CA THR A 92 -44.35 7.25 -5.05
C THR A 92 -44.28 6.10 -6.02
N PHE A 93 -43.78 4.91 -5.63
CA PHE A 93 -43.82 3.73 -6.53
C PHE A 93 -45.22 3.42 -7.05
N GLU A 94 -46.25 3.56 -6.26
CA GLU A 94 -47.63 3.36 -6.70
C GLU A 94 -48.09 4.39 -7.74
N LYS A 95 -47.75 5.67 -7.54
CA LYS A 95 -48.10 6.76 -8.46
C LYS A 95 -47.30 6.68 -9.75
N LEU A 96 -46.05 6.17 -9.73
CA LEU A 96 -45.27 5.91 -10.93
C LEU A 96 -45.93 4.84 -11.80
N LEU A 97 -46.48 3.80 -11.22
CA LEU A 97 -47.19 2.73 -11.94
C LEU A 97 -48.55 3.17 -12.50
N ALA A 98 -49.14 4.21 -11.92
CA ALA A 98 -50.43 4.77 -12.40
C ALA A 98 -50.30 5.53 -13.74
N ASP A 99 -49.11 5.92 -14.16
CA ASP A 99 -48.84 6.62 -15.41
C ASP A 99 -47.68 5.94 -16.19
N PRO A 100 -47.94 4.79 -16.83
CA PRO A 100 -46.93 4.00 -17.51
C PRO A 100 -46.25 4.69 -18.70
N GLU A 101 -46.93 5.60 -19.39
CA GLU A 101 -46.43 6.29 -20.59
C GLU A 101 -45.33 7.32 -20.22
N ASN A 102 -45.43 7.90 -19.04
CA ASN A 102 -44.50 8.92 -18.56
C ASN A 102 -43.57 8.41 -17.41
N ILE A 103 -43.52 7.08 -17.21
CA ILE A 103 -42.87 6.49 -16.02
C ILE A 103 -41.38 6.91 -15.87
N ALA A 104 -40.63 7.05 -16.97
CA ALA A 104 -39.22 7.48 -16.94
C ALA A 104 -39.10 8.93 -16.46
N THR A 105 -39.86 9.85 -17.07
CA THR A 105 -39.87 11.28 -16.67
C THR A 105 -40.31 11.47 -15.22
N ASN A 106 -41.36 10.73 -14.83
CA ASN A 106 -41.93 10.78 -13.49
C ASN A 106 -40.94 10.23 -12.44
N MET A 107 -40.18 9.17 -12.77
CA MET A 107 -39.17 8.59 -11.90
C MET A 107 -37.95 9.50 -11.73
N ILE A 108 -37.49 10.15 -12.80
CA ILE A 108 -36.43 11.16 -12.73
C ILE A 108 -36.89 12.33 -11.85
N SER A 109 -38.12 12.83 -12.05
CA SER A 109 -38.70 13.86 -11.16
C SER A 109 -38.85 13.41 -9.70
N TYR A 110 -39.11 12.13 -9.47
CA TYR A 110 -39.16 11.54 -8.14
C TYR A 110 -37.78 11.58 -7.45
N ILE A 111 -36.73 11.17 -8.17
CA ILE A 111 -35.36 11.19 -7.68
C ILE A 111 -34.90 12.60 -7.41
N ASN A 112 -35.16 13.54 -8.32
CA ASN A 112 -34.78 14.95 -8.17
C ASN A 112 -35.53 15.65 -7.02
N GLY A 113 -36.61 15.08 -6.55
CA GLY A 113 -37.35 15.58 -5.38
C GLY A 113 -36.74 15.22 -4.01
N PHE A 114 -35.73 14.35 -3.95
CA PHE A 114 -35.05 14.01 -2.69
C PHE A 114 -34.16 15.16 -2.18
N SER A 115 -33.89 15.13 -0.88
CA SER A 115 -32.85 15.96 -0.26
C SER A 115 -31.50 15.75 -0.95
N GLU A 116 -30.64 16.75 -0.96
CA GLU A 116 -29.35 16.73 -1.65
C GLU A 116 -28.50 15.52 -1.28
N SER A 117 -28.41 15.19 0.01
CA SER A 117 -27.66 14.05 0.53
C SER A 117 -28.06 12.70 -0.06
N ALA A 118 -29.34 12.53 -0.42
CA ALA A 118 -29.83 11.33 -1.08
C ALA A 118 -29.77 11.44 -2.62
N ARG A 119 -30.05 12.63 -3.21
CA ARG A 119 -30.03 12.84 -4.66
C ARG A 119 -28.66 12.59 -5.27
N VAL A 120 -27.60 13.13 -4.67
CA VAL A 120 -26.22 12.96 -5.17
C VAL A 120 -25.78 11.49 -5.26
N ILE A 121 -26.39 10.61 -4.47
CA ILE A 121 -26.14 9.15 -4.56
C ILE A 121 -26.64 8.60 -5.89
N PHE A 122 -27.85 8.97 -6.32
CA PHE A 122 -28.41 8.52 -7.60
C PHE A 122 -27.68 9.14 -8.79
N GLU A 123 -27.21 10.39 -8.66
CA GLU A 123 -26.37 11.06 -9.64
C GLU A 123 -25.06 10.30 -9.83
N ALA A 124 -24.38 9.93 -8.74
CA ALA A 124 -23.13 9.16 -8.75
C ALA A 124 -23.31 7.72 -9.29
N PHE A 125 -24.45 7.10 -9.10
CA PHE A 125 -24.79 5.85 -9.80
C PHE A 125 -24.99 6.01 -11.31
N GLY A 126 -25.12 7.26 -11.81
CA GLY A 126 -25.52 7.52 -13.19
C GLY A 126 -26.93 6.98 -13.48
N PHE A 127 -27.81 6.92 -12.46
CA PHE A 127 -29.05 6.15 -12.51
C PHE A 127 -30.07 6.70 -13.51
N GLU A 128 -30.03 7.99 -13.81
CA GLU A 128 -30.88 8.62 -14.83
C GLU A 128 -30.65 7.98 -16.22
N LEU A 129 -29.39 7.72 -16.59
CA LEU A 129 -29.04 7.03 -17.84
C LEU A 129 -29.56 5.59 -17.87
N GLU A 130 -29.57 4.91 -16.74
CA GLU A 130 -30.09 3.54 -16.65
C GLU A 130 -31.62 3.52 -16.70
N ILE A 131 -32.31 4.54 -16.15
CA ILE A 131 -33.77 4.72 -16.28
C ILE A 131 -34.15 4.87 -17.75
N GLU A 132 -33.48 5.77 -18.49
CA GLU A 132 -33.74 5.95 -19.92
C GLU A 132 -33.51 4.67 -20.74
N LYS A 133 -32.43 3.94 -20.42
CA LYS A 133 -32.08 2.69 -21.08
C LYS A 133 -33.13 1.58 -20.82
N LEU A 134 -33.61 1.49 -19.59
CA LEU A 134 -34.69 0.56 -19.21
C LEU A 134 -35.99 0.89 -19.90
N ASP A 135 -36.33 2.18 -20.03
CA ASP A 135 -37.53 2.65 -20.69
C ASP A 135 -37.49 2.33 -22.18
N LYS A 136 -36.42 2.69 -22.88
CA LYS A 136 -36.18 2.33 -24.31
C LYS A 136 -36.24 0.82 -24.56
N ALA A 137 -35.90 0.00 -23.57
CA ALA A 137 -35.97 -1.46 -23.63
C ALA A 137 -37.32 -2.04 -23.21
N ASN A 138 -38.31 -1.20 -22.88
CA ASN A 138 -39.60 -1.59 -22.31
C ASN A 138 -39.47 -2.49 -21.06
N ARG A 139 -38.50 -2.17 -20.17
CA ARG A 139 -38.25 -2.91 -18.93
C ARG A 139 -38.54 -2.07 -17.68
N LEU A 140 -38.51 -0.74 -17.77
CA LEU A 140 -38.64 0.15 -16.62
C LEU A 140 -39.93 -0.12 -15.82
N TYR A 141 -41.07 -0.12 -16.49
CA TYR A 141 -42.36 -0.41 -15.84
C TYR A 141 -42.35 -1.77 -15.11
N LEU A 142 -41.79 -2.81 -15.75
CA LEU A 142 -41.75 -4.14 -15.18
C LEU A 142 -40.88 -4.15 -13.88
N ILE A 143 -39.71 -3.52 -13.90
CA ILE A 143 -38.81 -3.47 -12.75
C ILE A 143 -39.47 -2.67 -11.61
N VAL A 144 -40.02 -1.49 -11.91
CA VAL A 144 -40.75 -0.67 -10.91
C VAL A 144 -41.90 -1.44 -10.27
N LYS A 145 -42.66 -2.18 -11.11
CA LYS A 145 -43.78 -3.02 -10.64
C LYS A 145 -43.34 -4.12 -9.66
N GLU A 146 -42.20 -4.79 -9.96
CA GLU A 146 -41.66 -5.81 -9.07
C GLU A 146 -41.23 -5.22 -7.73
N PHE A 147 -40.54 -4.08 -7.75
CA PHE A 147 -40.14 -3.39 -6.52
C PHE A 147 -41.32 -2.80 -5.73
N ALA A 148 -42.45 -2.52 -6.40
CA ALA A 148 -43.67 -2.07 -5.75
C ALA A 148 -44.48 -3.23 -5.13
N ASP A 149 -44.12 -4.50 -5.37
CA ASP A 149 -44.79 -5.66 -4.78
C ASP A 149 -44.84 -5.50 -3.23
N PRO A 150 -46.02 -5.69 -2.60
CA PRO A 150 -46.15 -5.65 -1.13
C PRO A 150 -45.20 -6.59 -0.40
N LYS A 151 -44.71 -7.65 -1.04
CA LYS A 151 -43.67 -8.54 -0.48
C LYS A 151 -42.34 -7.85 -0.26
N ILE A 152 -42.03 -6.77 -1.01
CA ILE A 152 -40.88 -5.89 -0.80
C ILE A 152 -41.30 -4.70 0.06
N ASN A 153 -41.68 -4.96 1.30
CA ASN A 153 -41.86 -3.90 2.28
C ASN A 153 -40.56 -3.68 3.06
N LEU A 154 -39.82 -2.67 2.64
CA LEU A 154 -38.53 -2.31 3.23
C LEU A 154 -38.65 -1.24 4.34
N HIS A 155 -39.85 -1.05 4.93
CA HIS A 155 -40.05 -0.15 6.04
C HIS A 155 -39.31 -0.65 7.31
N PRO A 156 -38.71 0.24 8.15
CA PRO A 156 -37.98 -0.16 9.36
C PRO A 156 -38.71 -1.07 10.33
N ASN A 157 -40.04 -1.00 10.38
CA ASN A 157 -40.89 -1.88 11.20
C ASN A 157 -40.97 -3.33 10.69
N GLN A 158 -40.58 -3.59 9.43
CA GLN A 158 -40.57 -4.92 8.81
C GLN A 158 -39.15 -5.44 8.61
N VAL A 159 -38.23 -4.57 8.22
CA VAL A 159 -36.81 -4.83 8.04
C VAL A 159 -36.05 -3.74 8.79
N SER A 160 -35.47 -4.08 9.94
CA SER A 160 -34.72 -3.12 10.75
C SER A 160 -33.59 -2.45 9.94
N ASN A 161 -33.07 -1.31 10.43
CA ASN A 161 -31.92 -0.65 9.79
C ASN A 161 -30.71 -1.59 9.70
N HIS A 162 -30.44 -2.32 10.78
CA HIS A 162 -29.38 -3.34 10.82
C HIS A 162 -29.59 -4.47 9.78
N ASP A 163 -30.80 -5.09 9.75
CA ASP A 163 -31.11 -6.13 8.76
C ASP A 163 -31.03 -5.60 7.33
N MET A 164 -31.44 -4.36 7.09
CA MET A 164 -31.40 -3.75 5.75
C MET A 164 -29.97 -3.47 5.29
N GLY A 165 -29.09 -3.00 6.21
CA GLY A 165 -27.66 -2.87 5.94
C GLY A 165 -27.07 -4.22 5.53
N TYR A 166 -27.37 -5.28 6.26
CA TYR A 166 -26.95 -6.64 5.94
C TYR A 166 -27.47 -7.11 4.56
N VAL A 167 -28.75 -6.86 4.26
CA VAL A 167 -29.33 -7.17 2.93
C VAL A 167 -28.59 -6.44 1.83
N PHE A 168 -28.34 -5.16 2.01
CA PHE A 168 -27.66 -4.33 1.01
C PHE A 168 -26.23 -4.77 0.78
N GLU A 169 -25.46 -5.01 1.83
CA GLU A 169 -24.10 -5.52 1.76
C GLU A 169 -24.05 -6.87 1.01
N GLU A 170 -24.98 -7.79 1.33
CA GLU A 170 -25.05 -9.11 0.68
C GLU A 170 -25.41 -8.99 -0.80
N LEU A 171 -26.26 -8.03 -1.18
CA LEU A 171 -26.55 -7.71 -2.57
C LEU A 171 -25.30 -7.18 -3.29
N VAL A 172 -24.61 -6.23 -2.69
CA VAL A 172 -23.33 -5.70 -3.21
C VAL A 172 -22.35 -6.83 -3.42
N ARG A 173 -22.14 -7.68 -2.41
CA ARG A 173 -21.24 -8.84 -2.48
C ARG A 173 -21.59 -9.77 -3.63
N LYS A 174 -22.86 -10.20 -3.74
CA LYS A 174 -23.30 -11.15 -4.77
C LYS A 174 -23.21 -10.55 -6.18
N PHE A 175 -23.55 -9.28 -6.37
CA PHE A 175 -23.40 -8.63 -7.68
C PHE A 175 -21.92 -8.46 -8.06
N ASN A 176 -21.06 -8.18 -7.11
CA ASN A 176 -19.62 -8.12 -7.35
C ASN A 176 -19.01 -9.49 -7.70
N GLU A 177 -19.46 -10.58 -7.04
CA GLU A 177 -19.09 -11.94 -7.39
C GLU A 177 -19.53 -12.34 -8.83
N GLN A 178 -20.65 -11.83 -9.31
CA GLN A 178 -21.11 -12.05 -10.68
C GLN A 178 -20.32 -11.24 -11.73
N ALA A 179 -19.75 -10.11 -11.33
CA ALA A 179 -18.99 -9.24 -12.22
C ALA A 179 -17.58 -9.75 -12.56
N ASN A 180 -17.05 -10.68 -11.81
CA ASN A 180 -15.86 -11.57 -12.00
C ASN A 180 -14.50 -10.95 -12.39
N GLU A 181 -14.37 -9.72 -12.89
CA GLU A 181 -13.09 -9.17 -13.37
C GLU A 181 -12.86 -7.70 -13.03
N GLU A 182 -13.89 -6.89 -12.86
CA GLU A 182 -13.75 -5.44 -12.58
C GLU A 182 -14.05 -5.07 -11.11
N ALA A 183 -14.74 -5.93 -10.39
CA ALA A 183 -15.21 -5.63 -9.03
C ALA A 183 -14.22 -6.00 -7.91
N GLY A 184 -13.18 -6.76 -8.22
CA GLY A 184 -12.19 -7.22 -7.22
C GLY A 184 -11.30 -6.11 -6.68
N ASP A 185 -11.12 -5.03 -7.42
CA ASP A 185 -10.19 -3.96 -7.05
C ASP A 185 -10.71 -3.07 -5.89
N HIS A 186 -12.01 -3.14 -5.59
CA HIS A 186 -12.64 -2.27 -4.58
C HIS A 186 -13.34 -3.04 -3.45
N PHE A 187 -13.12 -4.36 -3.34
CA PHE A 187 -13.82 -5.17 -2.36
C PHE A 187 -12.88 -6.02 -1.49
N THR A 188 -12.84 -5.73 -0.20
CA THR A 188 -12.11 -6.52 0.79
C THR A 188 -12.96 -7.70 1.28
N PRO A 189 -12.44 -8.94 1.34
CA PRO A 189 -13.19 -10.07 1.87
C PRO A 189 -13.66 -9.83 3.31
N ARG A 190 -14.93 -10.13 3.59
CA ARG A 190 -15.55 -9.83 4.88
C ARG A 190 -14.83 -10.50 6.06
N GLU A 191 -14.33 -11.72 5.89
CA GLU A 191 -13.56 -12.41 6.92
C GLU A 191 -12.23 -11.71 7.25
N VAL A 192 -11.60 -11.02 6.28
CA VAL A 192 -10.41 -10.19 6.52
C VAL A 192 -10.78 -8.95 7.31
N ILE A 193 -11.89 -8.29 6.95
CA ILE A 193 -12.38 -7.11 7.68
C ILE A 193 -12.73 -7.49 9.11
N ARG A 194 -13.41 -8.63 9.32
CA ARG A 194 -13.75 -9.14 10.66
C ARG A 194 -12.49 -9.41 11.48
N LEU A 195 -11.48 -10.06 10.89
CA LEU A 195 -10.20 -10.26 11.56
C LEU A 195 -9.56 -8.92 11.95
N MET A 196 -9.55 -7.94 11.04
CA MET A 196 -9.00 -6.61 11.34
C MET A 196 -9.76 -5.93 12.48
N ALA A 197 -11.09 -5.98 12.50
CA ALA A 197 -11.90 -5.44 13.59
C ALA A 197 -11.55 -6.14 14.92
N HIS A 198 -11.51 -7.47 14.95
CA HIS A 198 -11.08 -8.21 16.14
C HIS A 198 -9.69 -7.75 16.63
N LEU A 199 -8.71 -7.65 15.74
CA LEU A 199 -7.34 -7.27 16.11
C LEU A 199 -7.22 -5.84 16.64
N ILE A 200 -7.97 -4.89 16.06
CA ILE A 200 -7.91 -3.48 16.48
C ILE A 200 -8.57 -3.28 17.85
N TYR A 201 -9.69 -3.93 18.11
CA TYR A 201 -10.48 -3.66 19.31
C TYR A 201 -10.15 -4.59 20.49
N THR A 202 -9.47 -5.73 20.28
CA THR A 202 -9.17 -6.71 21.34
C THR A 202 -8.31 -6.14 22.48
N GLU A 203 -7.32 -5.31 22.17
CA GLU A 203 -6.42 -4.68 23.17
C GLU A 203 -6.88 -3.28 23.57
N ASP A 204 -8.16 -2.97 23.40
CA ASP A 204 -8.72 -1.66 23.66
C ASP A 204 -9.91 -1.72 24.62
N GLU A 205 -9.62 -1.68 25.92
CA GLU A 205 -10.64 -1.70 26.97
C GLU A 205 -11.58 -0.49 26.92
N ASP A 206 -11.11 0.65 26.42
CA ASP A 206 -11.87 1.89 26.36
C ASP A 206 -13.14 1.78 25.51
N VAL A 207 -13.07 1.03 24.40
CA VAL A 207 -14.20 0.88 23.47
C VAL A 207 -15.40 0.18 24.12
N TYR A 208 -15.17 -0.58 25.20
CA TYR A 208 -16.21 -1.30 25.94
C TYR A 208 -16.83 -0.46 27.09
N THR A 209 -16.34 0.77 27.30
CA THR A 209 -16.89 1.68 28.31
C THR A 209 -18.27 2.20 27.86
N PRO A 210 -19.35 2.03 28.67
CA PRO A 210 -20.68 2.51 28.30
C PRO A 210 -20.71 4.03 28.02
N GLY A 211 -21.32 4.41 26.89
CA GLY A 211 -21.45 5.82 26.48
C GLY A 211 -20.19 6.44 25.91
N ILE A 212 -19.17 5.64 25.61
CA ILE A 212 -17.95 6.12 24.95
C ILE A 212 -18.27 6.71 23.56
N ALA A 213 -17.62 7.81 23.20
CA ALA A 213 -17.68 8.38 21.86
C ALA A 213 -16.38 8.09 21.11
N ARG A 214 -16.45 7.49 19.91
CA ARG A 214 -15.27 7.13 19.11
C ARG A 214 -15.49 7.43 17.62
N THR A 215 -14.42 7.80 16.95
CA THR A 215 -14.39 8.04 15.50
C THR A 215 -13.64 6.92 14.80
N ILE A 216 -14.19 6.44 13.68
CA ILE A 216 -13.61 5.39 12.83
C ILE A 216 -13.43 6.01 11.44
N TYR A 217 -12.24 5.80 10.83
CA TYR A 217 -11.91 6.38 9.53
C TYR A 217 -11.32 5.34 8.58
N ASP A 218 -11.81 5.36 7.33
CA ASP A 218 -11.24 4.60 6.21
C ASP A 218 -10.88 5.56 5.07
N PRO A 219 -9.57 5.80 4.80
CA PRO A 219 -9.12 6.67 3.70
C PRO A 219 -9.32 6.09 2.31
N THR A 220 -9.71 4.83 2.20
CA THR A 220 -9.94 4.07 0.96
C THR A 220 -11.23 3.27 1.08
N ALA A 221 -12.31 3.97 1.43
CA ALA A 221 -13.53 3.38 1.98
C ALA A 221 -14.19 2.33 1.08
N GLY A 222 -13.93 2.36 -0.24
CA GLY A 222 -14.56 1.44 -1.18
C GLY A 222 -16.08 1.48 -1.03
N THR A 223 -16.68 0.34 -0.77
CA THR A 223 -18.12 0.21 -0.52
C THR A 223 -18.51 0.37 0.96
N GLY A 224 -17.59 0.78 1.84
CA GLY A 224 -17.85 1.03 3.25
C GLY A 224 -17.74 -0.19 4.17
N GLY A 225 -17.28 -1.33 3.68
CA GLY A 225 -17.23 -2.57 4.45
C GLY A 225 -16.41 -2.49 5.74
N MET A 226 -15.26 -1.79 5.74
CA MET A 226 -14.44 -1.59 6.95
C MET A 226 -15.21 -0.81 8.03
N LEU A 227 -15.94 0.21 7.64
CA LEU A 227 -16.71 1.05 8.55
C LEU A 227 -17.89 0.27 9.14
N SER A 228 -18.70 -0.39 8.29
CA SER A 228 -19.88 -1.14 8.71
C SER A 228 -19.55 -2.31 9.63
N VAL A 229 -18.52 -3.11 9.30
CA VAL A 229 -18.14 -4.26 10.14
C VAL A 229 -17.52 -3.81 11.47
N SER A 230 -16.78 -2.71 11.48
CA SER A 230 -16.25 -2.13 12.72
C SER A 230 -17.36 -1.65 13.64
N GLU A 231 -18.35 -0.95 13.08
CA GLU A 231 -19.53 -0.50 13.81
C GLU A 231 -20.32 -1.69 14.39
N GLU A 232 -20.60 -2.71 13.56
CA GLU A 232 -21.29 -3.94 13.97
C GLU A 232 -20.54 -4.60 15.14
N TYR A 233 -19.21 -4.78 15.01
CA TYR A 233 -18.40 -5.40 16.06
C TYR A 233 -18.46 -4.66 17.39
N ILE A 234 -18.30 -3.34 17.38
CA ILE A 234 -18.32 -2.55 18.61
C ILE A 234 -19.73 -2.52 19.21
N THR A 235 -20.77 -2.32 18.39
CA THR A 235 -22.15 -2.21 18.85
C THR A 235 -22.68 -3.51 19.44
N GLU A 236 -22.25 -4.67 18.91
CA GLU A 236 -22.56 -5.98 19.51
C GLU A 236 -21.99 -6.13 20.91
N GLN A 237 -20.80 -5.59 21.17
CA GLN A 237 -20.13 -5.67 22.48
C GLN A 237 -20.55 -4.53 23.42
N ASN A 238 -20.76 -3.33 22.88
CA ASN A 238 -21.16 -2.14 23.61
C ASN A 238 -22.28 -1.37 22.89
N PRO A 239 -23.56 -1.74 23.10
CA PRO A 239 -24.70 -1.06 22.48
C PRO A 239 -24.87 0.41 22.87
N GLN A 240 -24.11 0.90 23.85
CA GLN A 240 -24.15 2.30 24.31
C GLN A 240 -22.99 3.14 23.73
N ALA A 241 -22.14 2.57 22.88
CA ALA A 241 -21.10 3.32 22.20
C ALA A 241 -21.70 4.30 21.19
N HIS A 242 -21.16 5.52 21.14
CA HIS A 242 -21.48 6.50 20.13
C HIS A 242 -20.35 6.53 19.10
N LEU A 243 -20.62 6.00 17.92
CA LEU A 243 -19.65 5.87 16.85
C LEU A 243 -19.93 6.90 15.74
N GLU A 244 -18.89 7.58 15.29
CA GLU A 244 -18.94 8.44 14.11
C GLU A 244 -18.04 7.82 13.04
N LEU A 245 -18.64 7.47 11.92
CA LEU A 245 -17.97 6.86 10.78
C LEU A 245 -17.53 7.93 9.80
N PHE A 246 -16.27 7.87 9.38
CA PHE A 246 -15.67 8.74 8.37
C PHE A 246 -15.04 7.91 7.28
N GLY A 247 -15.16 8.35 6.04
CA GLY A 247 -14.54 7.67 4.93
C GLY A 247 -14.19 8.64 3.81
N GLN A 248 -13.30 8.18 2.94
CA GLN A 248 -13.01 8.86 1.69
C GLN A 248 -12.87 7.85 0.57
N GLU A 249 -13.44 8.17 -0.59
CA GLU A 249 -13.42 7.29 -1.76
C GLU A 249 -13.28 8.11 -3.05
N TYR A 250 -12.41 7.64 -3.93
CA TYR A 250 -12.13 8.27 -5.22
C TYR A 250 -13.03 7.74 -6.34
N ASN A 251 -13.47 6.47 -6.25
CA ASN A 251 -14.36 5.86 -7.22
C ASN A 251 -15.81 6.25 -6.95
N GLU A 252 -16.45 6.91 -7.90
CA GLU A 252 -17.80 7.48 -7.78
C GLU A 252 -18.88 6.41 -7.46
N GLU A 253 -18.81 5.23 -8.11
CA GLU A 253 -19.76 4.13 -7.87
C GLU A 253 -19.59 3.54 -6.46
N SER A 254 -18.35 3.31 -6.03
CA SER A 254 -18.03 2.80 -4.68
C SER A 254 -18.45 3.79 -3.60
N TRP A 255 -18.18 5.08 -3.82
CA TRP A 255 -18.63 6.16 -2.94
C TRP A 255 -20.15 6.20 -2.79
N ALA A 256 -20.90 6.08 -3.92
CA ALA A 256 -22.34 6.03 -3.89
C ALA A 256 -22.86 4.81 -3.12
N ILE A 257 -22.23 3.65 -3.27
CA ILE A 257 -22.58 2.43 -2.52
C ILE A 257 -22.35 2.64 -1.02
N CYS A 258 -21.19 3.17 -0.62
CA CYS A 258 -20.86 3.44 0.78
C CYS A 258 -21.88 4.39 1.42
N ARG A 259 -22.20 5.52 0.77
CA ARG A 259 -23.23 6.45 1.26
C ARG A 259 -24.62 5.83 1.28
N SER A 260 -24.93 4.94 0.34
CA SER A 260 -26.22 4.22 0.32
C SER A 260 -26.38 3.33 1.54
N ASP A 261 -25.33 2.62 1.94
CA ASP A 261 -25.36 1.77 3.13
C ASP A 261 -25.68 2.60 4.39
N LEU A 262 -24.94 3.70 4.58
CA LEU A 262 -25.19 4.61 5.70
C LEU A 262 -26.60 5.23 5.67
N LEU A 263 -27.05 5.68 4.50
CA LEU A 263 -28.38 6.26 4.33
C LEU A 263 -29.50 5.26 4.68
N ILE A 264 -29.35 4.02 4.29
CA ILE A 264 -30.27 2.92 4.57
C ILE A 264 -30.35 2.63 6.08
N LYS A 265 -29.24 2.77 6.77
CA LYS A 265 -29.10 2.57 8.22
C LYS A 265 -29.51 3.78 9.04
N ASP A 266 -29.83 4.90 8.42
CA ASP A 266 -30.11 6.20 9.06
C ASP A 266 -28.87 6.84 9.75
N GLU A 267 -27.68 6.57 9.17
CA GLU A 267 -26.39 7.07 9.62
C GLU A 267 -25.96 8.34 8.85
N PRO A 268 -25.08 9.20 9.44
CA PRO A 268 -24.58 10.40 8.77
C PRO A 268 -23.78 10.09 7.50
N VAL A 269 -24.31 10.49 6.33
CA VAL A 269 -23.69 10.24 5.03
C VAL A 269 -22.64 11.29 4.64
N ASP A 270 -22.68 12.49 5.23
CA ASP A 270 -21.81 13.61 4.85
C ASP A 270 -20.35 13.43 5.32
N ASN A 271 -20.12 12.48 6.21
CA ASN A 271 -18.79 12.07 6.65
C ASN A 271 -18.04 11.18 5.62
N ILE A 272 -18.70 10.80 4.52
CA ILE A 272 -18.07 10.08 3.42
C ILE A 272 -17.73 11.07 2.32
N ALA A 273 -16.46 11.50 2.29
CA ALA A 273 -15.95 12.44 1.31
C ALA A 273 -15.70 11.76 -0.05
N PHE A 274 -15.99 12.49 -1.12
CA PHE A 274 -15.59 12.11 -2.48
C PHE A 274 -14.30 12.81 -2.86
N GLY A 275 -13.30 12.08 -3.31
CA GLY A 275 -12.05 12.66 -3.78
C GLY A 275 -10.82 11.79 -3.53
N ASP A 276 -9.68 12.29 -4.01
CA ASP A 276 -8.39 11.62 -3.89
C ASP A 276 -7.76 11.90 -2.52
N THR A 277 -7.65 10.89 -1.69
CA THR A 277 -7.04 10.95 -0.35
C THR A 277 -5.62 11.54 -0.37
N LEU A 278 -4.86 11.31 -1.44
CA LEU A 278 -3.50 11.81 -1.60
C LEU A 278 -3.43 13.16 -2.33
N GLY A 279 -4.58 13.66 -2.81
CA GLY A 279 -4.71 14.93 -3.49
C GLY A 279 -4.75 16.15 -2.57
N ASP A 280 -5.01 17.32 -3.17
CA ASP A 280 -5.20 18.59 -2.49
C ASP A 280 -6.46 19.33 -2.98
N GLY A 281 -6.84 20.42 -2.29
CA GLY A 281 -7.98 21.26 -2.66
C GLY A 281 -9.33 20.58 -2.51
N GLU A 282 -10.33 21.02 -3.28
CA GLU A 282 -11.73 20.59 -3.14
C GLU A 282 -11.96 19.10 -3.44
N THR A 283 -11.10 18.47 -4.24
CA THR A 283 -11.17 17.06 -4.60
C THR A 283 -10.08 16.23 -3.94
N GLY A 284 -9.37 16.79 -2.96
CA GLY A 284 -8.33 16.14 -2.17
C GLY A 284 -8.84 15.55 -0.87
N ASP A 285 -8.03 15.67 0.21
CA ASP A 285 -8.39 15.18 1.54
C ASP A 285 -9.62 15.91 2.12
N GLY A 286 -10.77 15.29 2.03
CA GLY A 286 -12.04 15.83 2.57
C GLY A 286 -12.11 15.89 4.10
N HIS A 287 -11.09 15.40 4.79
CA HIS A 287 -10.98 15.37 6.25
C HIS A 287 -9.73 16.09 6.76
N GLU A 288 -9.27 17.12 6.02
CA GLU A 288 -8.12 17.92 6.43
C GLU A 288 -8.27 18.44 7.87
N GLY A 289 -7.20 18.36 8.68
CA GLY A 289 -7.17 18.78 10.07
C GLY A 289 -7.95 17.91 11.07
N LYS A 290 -8.65 16.85 10.62
CA LYS A 290 -9.30 15.89 11.53
C LYS A 290 -8.34 14.80 11.97
N SER A 291 -8.56 14.28 13.18
CA SER A 291 -7.87 13.11 13.73
C SER A 291 -8.87 12.09 14.27
N PHE A 292 -8.52 10.80 14.21
CA PHE A 292 -9.43 9.69 14.46
C PHE A 292 -8.87 8.72 15.50
N HIS A 293 -9.77 8.03 16.24
CA HIS A 293 -9.38 7.04 17.24
C HIS A 293 -8.97 5.71 16.60
N TYR A 294 -9.76 5.27 15.62
CA TYR A 294 -9.53 4.02 14.89
C TYR A 294 -9.48 4.30 13.39
N MET A 295 -8.54 3.65 12.72
CA MET A 295 -8.42 3.76 11.27
C MET A 295 -8.17 2.39 10.68
N LEU A 296 -8.97 2.02 9.67
CA LEU A 296 -8.84 0.77 8.94
C LEU A 296 -8.76 1.06 7.46
N ALA A 297 -7.85 0.40 6.76
CA ALA A 297 -7.70 0.59 5.32
C ALA A 297 -7.24 -0.67 4.59
N ASN A 298 -7.70 -0.81 3.35
CA ASN A 298 -7.14 -1.72 2.36
C ASN A 298 -6.81 -0.92 1.10
N PRO A 299 -5.67 -0.21 1.07
CA PRO A 299 -5.28 0.60 -0.08
C PRO A 299 -4.98 -0.27 -1.31
N PRO A 300 -5.04 0.28 -2.53
CA PRO A 300 -4.68 -0.45 -3.73
C PRO A 300 -3.21 -0.87 -3.71
N PHE A 301 -2.92 -2.16 -4.03
CA PHE A 301 -1.57 -2.73 -4.03
C PHE A 301 -0.89 -2.55 -5.37
N GLY A 302 0.38 -2.12 -5.37
CA GLY A 302 1.19 -2.00 -6.58
C GLY A 302 0.65 -1.00 -7.60
N VAL A 303 -0.14 -0.04 -7.15
CA VAL A 303 -0.69 1.03 -8.00
C VAL A 303 0.27 2.21 -8.02
N GLU A 304 0.54 2.69 -9.22
CA GLU A 304 1.40 3.85 -9.47
C GLU A 304 0.73 5.13 -8.96
N TRP A 305 1.48 5.93 -8.19
CA TRP A 305 1.01 7.23 -7.68
C TRP A 305 1.58 8.42 -8.47
N LYS A 306 1.97 8.20 -9.71
CA LYS A 306 2.49 9.24 -10.61
C LYS A 306 1.56 10.43 -10.83
N PRO A 307 0.22 10.26 -10.87
CA PRO A 307 -0.69 11.41 -10.94
C PRO A 307 -0.53 12.38 -9.76
N GLN A 308 -0.25 11.86 -8.56
CA GLN A 308 -0.09 12.62 -7.32
C GLN A 308 1.36 13.06 -7.06
N GLU A 309 2.33 12.61 -7.88
CA GLU A 309 3.77 12.77 -7.65
C GLU A 309 4.17 14.22 -7.34
N THR A 310 3.67 15.17 -8.10
CA THR A 310 4.03 16.58 -7.94
C THR A 310 3.57 17.13 -6.59
N LEU A 311 2.34 16.79 -6.19
CA LEU A 311 1.75 17.25 -4.93
C LEU A 311 2.45 16.61 -3.73
N VAL A 312 2.59 15.29 -3.74
CA VAL A 312 3.23 14.53 -2.67
C VAL A 312 4.69 14.95 -2.46
N LYS A 313 5.46 15.12 -3.54
CA LYS A 313 6.85 15.61 -3.46
C LYS A 313 6.94 17.03 -2.95
N LYS A 314 6.02 17.90 -3.38
CA LYS A 314 5.96 19.28 -2.89
C LYS A 314 5.67 19.30 -1.39
N GLU A 315 4.66 18.56 -0.92
CA GLU A 315 4.32 18.47 0.50
C GLU A 315 5.49 17.92 1.32
N HIS A 316 6.13 16.86 0.85
CA HIS A 316 7.32 16.28 1.50
C HIS A 316 8.46 17.32 1.64
N GLN A 317 8.75 18.10 0.58
CA GLN A 317 9.85 19.06 0.56
C GLN A 317 9.56 20.33 1.38
N GLU A 318 8.32 20.86 1.29
CA GLU A 318 7.95 22.12 1.92
C GLU A 318 7.54 21.98 3.38
N LEU A 319 6.85 20.89 3.74
CA LEU A 319 6.29 20.70 5.07
C LEU A 319 7.07 19.68 5.91
N GLY A 320 7.81 18.74 5.31
CA GLY A 320 8.51 17.70 6.05
C GLY A 320 7.58 16.98 7.03
N PHE A 321 7.98 16.89 8.29
CA PHE A 321 7.18 16.26 9.35
C PHE A 321 5.97 17.06 9.83
N ASN A 322 5.80 18.31 9.37
CA ASN A 322 4.54 19.06 9.57
C ASN A 322 3.46 18.69 8.55
N GLY A 323 3.84 17.98 7.47
CA GLY A 323 2.95 17.39 6.50
C GLY A 323 2.75 15.89 6.72
N ARG A 324 2.16 15.23 5.72
CA ARG A 324 1.88 13.78 5.77
C ARG A 324 3.09 12.91 5.47
N PHE A 325 4.06 13.37 4.68
CA PHE A 325 5.07 12.54 4.02
C PHE A 325 6.50 12.79 4.53
N GLY A 326 6.66 13.22 5.79
CA GLY A 326 7.93 13.62 6.38
C GLY A 326 9.07 12.60 6.28
N PRO A 327 8.90 11.34 6.68
CA PRO A 327 10.03 10.39 6.82
C PRO A 327 10.63 9.92 5.51
N GLY A 328 9.91 10.05 4.39
CA GLY A 328 10.36 9.62 3.06
C GLY A 328 9.22 9.26 2.13
N LEU A 329 9.55 8.93 0.90
CA LEU A 329 8.57 8.59 -0.13
C LEU A 329 8.81 7.17 -0.67
N PRO A 330 7.74 6.41 -0.95
CA PRO A 330 7.88 5.11 -1.60
C PRO A 330 8.21 5.28 -3.09
N ARG A 331 8.62 4.19 -3.72
CA ARG A 331 8.80 4.14 -5.17
C ARG A 331 7.50 4.45 -5.91
N ILE A 332 7.61 5.09 -7.10
CA ILE A 332 6.45 5.58 -7.87
C ILE A 332 5.44 4.48 -8.24
N ASN A 333 5.90 3.25 -8.45
CA ASN A 333 5.06 2.15 -8.89
C ASN A 333 4.30 1.43 -7.75
N ASP A 334 4.38 1.92 -6.50
CA ASP A 334 3.62 1.38 -5.36
C ASP A 334 3.35 2.47 -4.32
N GLY A 335 2.16 3.04 -4.35
CA GLY A 335 1.73 4.13 -3.46
C GLY A 335 1.09 3.70 -2.14
N ALA A 336 0.98 2.39 -1.87
CA ALA A 336 0.22 1.91 -0.70
C ALA A 336 0.71 2.49 0.64
N THR A 337 2.02 2.67 0.82
CA THR A 337 2.58 3.28 2.05
C THR A 337 2.27 4.77 2.23
N LEU A 338 1.90 5.50 1.17
CA LEU A 338 1.43 6.88 1.31
C LEU A 338 0.11 6.97 2.11
N PHE A 339 -0.76 5.97 1.96
CA PHE A 339 -2.00 5.89 2.76
C PHE A 339 -1.68 5.64 4.25
N LEU A 340 -0.68 4.81 4.55
CA LEU A 340 -0.23 4.66 5.94
C LEU A 340 0.32 5.96 6.52
N LEU A 341 1.15 6.69 5.76
CA LEU A 341 1.66 8.00 6.17
C LEU A 341 0.53 9.01 6.38
N HIS A 342 -0.49 9.01 5.51
CA HIS A 342 -1.69 9.81 5.67
C HIS A 342 -2.46 9.45 6.98
N MET A 343 -2.63 8.15 7.27
CA MET A 343 -3.28 7.71 8.51
C MET A 343 -2.46 8.08 9.75
N LEU A 344 -1.13 7.96 9.70
CA LEU A 344 -0.24 8.37 10.79
C LEU A 344 -0.36 9.87 11.10
N ASN A 345 -0.48 10.72 10.07
CA ASN A 345 -0.71 12.16 10.24
C ASN A 345 -2.06 12.47 10.89
N LYS A 346 -3.05 11.58 10.74
CA LYS A 346 -4.39 11.72 11.33
C LYS A 346 -4.55 11.01 12.68
N MET A 347 -3.49 10.54 13.30
CA MET A 347 -3.54 10.03 14.66
C MET A 347 -3.85 11.15 15.65
N LYS A 348 -4.64 10.84 16.67
CA LYS A 348 -4.78 11.69 17.87
C LYS A 348 -3.44 11.72 18.62
N PRO A 349 -3.16 12.82 19.35
CA PRO A 349 -2.00 12.86 20.22
C PRO A 349 -1.96 11.65 21.16
N ALA A 350 -0.76 11.13 21.38
CA ALA A 350 -0.54 9.99 22.28
C ALA A 350 -0.95 10.30 23.74
N PRO A 351 -1.25 9.29 24.58
CA PRO A 351 -1.56 9.50 26.00
C PRO A 351 -0.47 10.25 26.75
N GLU A 352 0.80 10.06 26.44
CA GLU A 352 1.94 10.78 26.99
C GLU A 352 1.92 12.28 26.64
N GLN A 353 1.23 12.66 25.59
CA GLN A 353 1.03 14.04 25.13
C GLN A 353 -0.32 14.61 25.62
N GLY A 354 -1.06 13.88 26.47
CA GLY A 354 -2.37 14.26 26.99
C GLY A 354 -3.53 14.00 26.05
N GLY A 355 -3.35 13.21 24.99
CA GLY A 355 -4.39 12.78 24.09
C GLY A 355 -4.93 11.37 24.37
N GLU A 356 -5.79 10.85 23.51
CA GLU A 356 -6.37 9.52 23.62
C GLU A 356 -5.63 8.47 22.76
N GLY A 357 -4.74 8.94 21.86
CA GLY A 357 -4.04 8.11 20.91
C GLY A 357 -4.95 7.47 19.86
N SER A 358 -4.34 6.67 18.99
CA SER A 358 -5.03 6.02 17.88
C SER A 358 -4.53 4.60 17.66
N ARG A 359 -5.37 3.77 17.02
CA ARG A 359 -5.03 2.45 16.53
C ARG A 359 -5.35 2.35 15.04
N ILE A 360 -4.43 1.79 14.27
CA ILE A 360 -4.51 1.66 12.81
C ILE A 360 -4.37 0.18 12.45
N GLY A 361 -5.24 -0.30 11.56
CA GLY A 361 -5.10 -1.56 10.86
C GLY A 361 -5.07 -1.32 9.36
N ILE A 362 -4.00 -1.73 8.70
CA ILE A 362 -3.85 -1.55 7.26
C ILE A 362 -3.38 -2.83 6.60
N VAL A 363 -3.97 -3.15 5.46
CA VAL A 363 -3.58 -4.32 4.67
C VAL A 363 -2.52 -3.92 3.65
N PHE A 364 -1.47 -4.71 3.53
CA PHE A 364 -0.40 -4.54 2.55
C PHE A 364 -0.06 -5.83 1.81
N ASN A 365 0.54 -5.67 0.64
CA ASN A 365 1.36 -6.71 0.02
C ASN A 365 2.71 -6.84 0.74
N GLY A 366 3.60 -7.72 0.26
CA GLY A 366 4.92 -7.90 0.88
C GLY A 366 5.89 -6.73 0.70
N SER A 367 5.65 -5.83 -0.26
CA SER A 367 6.59 -4.75 -0.61
C SER A 367 6.97 -3.84 0.56
N PRO A 368 6.06 -3.34 1.39
CA PRO A 368 6.39 -2.48 2.52
C PRO A 368 7.29 -3.11 3.58
N LEU A 369 7.43 -4.43 3.62
CA LEU A 369 8.25 -5.14 4.59
C LEU A 369 9.76 -4.96 4.34
N PHE A 370 10.19 -4.91 3.07
CA PHE A 370 11.62 -5.00 2.73
C PHE A 370 12.07 -4.09 1.58
N ASN A 371 11.15 -3.46 0.83
CA ASN A 371 11.56 -2.56 -0.25
C ASN A 371 12.20 -1.28 0.27
N GLY A 372 12.98 -0.64 -0.59
CA GLY A 372 13.67 0.63 -0.34
C GLY A 372 15.07 0.44 0.20
N GLU A 373 16.04 1.11 -0.44
CA GLU A 373 17.41 1.20 0.06
C GLU A 373 17.46 2.03 1.35
N PRO A 374 18.47 1.82 2.23
CA PRO A 374 18.71 2.68 3.39
C PRO A 374 18.77 4.17 3.01
N GLY A 375 17.97 5.00 3.69
CA GLY A 375 17.81 6.42 3.41
C GLY A 375 16.33 6.82 3.15
N PRO A 376 16.06 8.01 2.57
CA PRO A 376 14.72 8.59 2.41
C PRO A 376 13.85 7.83 1.39
N SER A 377 13.43 6.63 1.74
CA SER A 377 12.65 5.69 0.97
C SER A 377 11.72 4.93 1.92
N GLU A 378 11.14 3.81 1.46
CA GLU A 378 10.34 2.90 2.30
C GLU A 378 11.10 2.44 3.55
N SER A 379 12.44 2.33 3.50
CA SER A 379 13.27 1.99 4.65
C SER A 379 13.16 3.04 5.78
N ASN A 380 13.21 4.34 5.45
CA ASN A 380 13.03 5.41 6.44
C ASN A 380 11.59 5.48 6.98
N ILE A 381 10.58 5.14 6.17
CA ILE A 381 9.20 5.05 6.65
C ILE A 381 9.09 3.97 7.74
N ARG A 382 9.64 2.76 7.48
CA ARG A 382 9.70 1.68 8.50
C ARG A 382 10.47 2.11 9.73
N ARG A 383 11.64 2.71 9.54
CA ARG A 383 12.48 3.25 10.61
C ARG A 383 11.66 4.18 11.50
N TRP A 384 10.99 5.16 10.91
CA TRP A 384 10.21 6.16 11.66
C TRP A 384 9.09 5.53 12.50
N ILE A 385 8.35 4.59 11.92
CA ILE A 385 7.27 3.89 12.62
C ILE A 385 7.81 3.04 13.78
N ILE A 386 8.92 2.34 13.56
CA ILE A 386 9.51 1.43 14.56
C ILE A 386 10.23 2.20 15.66
N GLU A 387 11.02 3.22 15.31
CA GLU A 387 11.74 4.05 16.29
C GLU A 387 10.81 4.87 17.19
N ASN A 388 9.62 5.25 16.71
CA ASN A 388 8.58 5.86 17.53
C ASN A 388 7.75 4.86 18.33
N ASP A 389 8.08 3.58 18.27
CA ASP A 389 7.36 2.50 18.94
C ASP A 389 5.87 2.41 18.54
N TRP A 390 5.56 2.71 17.28
CA TRP A 390 4.18 2.67 16.80
C TRP A 390 3.80 1.33 16.16
N LEU A 391 4.74 0.58 15.59
CA LEU A 391 4.46 -0.74 15.04
C LEU A 391 4.17 -1.73 16.18
N ASP A 392 2.96 -2.27 16.22
CA ASP A 392 2.50 -3.17 17.26
C ASP A 392 2.60 -4.65 16.84
N ALA A 393 2.02 -4.99 15.69
CA ALA A 393 2.11 -6.34 15.15
C ALA A 393 1.99 -6.38 13.63
N ILE A 394 2.48 -7.47 13.03
CA ILE A 394 2.24 -7.82 11.63
C ILE A 394 1.72 -9.25 11.56
N ILE A 395 0.56 -9.42 10.92
CA ILE A 395 -0.08 -10.72 10.71
C ILE A 395 0.03 -11.08 9.22
N ALA A 396 0.79 -12.12 8.89
CA ALA A 396 0.83 -12.68 7.55
C ALA A 396 -0.44 -13.48 7.26
N LEU A 397 -1.12 -13.18 6.15
CA LEU A 397 -2.35 -13.85 5.73
C LEU A 397 -2.08 -14.90 4.64
N PRO A 398 -2.97 -15.89 4.47
CA PRO A 398 -2.88 -16.85 3.38
C PRO A 398 -2.85 -16.19 2.00
N ASP A 399 -2.20 -16.84 1.05
CA ASP A 399 -2.32 -16.51 -0.37
C ASP A 399 -3.76 -16.76 -0.87
N GLN A 400 -4.09 -16.23 -2.04
CA GLN A 400 -5.40 -16.46 -2.69
C GLN A 400 -6.61 -16.15 -1.78
N LEU A 401 -6.45 -15.23 -0.84
CA LEU A 401 -7.50 -14.80 0.08
C LEU A 401 -8.33 -13.65 -0.49
N PHE A 402 -7.76 -12.82 -1.37
CA PHE A 402 -8.39 -11.67 -2.01
C PHE A 402 -8.91 -11.99 -3.41
N TYR A 403 -9.91 -11.23 -3.88
CA TYR A 403 -10.58 -11.47 -5.17
C TYR A 403 -9.71 -11.13 -6.38
N ASN A 404 -8.89 -10.08 -6.28
CA ASN A 404 -8.10 -9.51 -7.36
C ASN A 404 -6.63 -9.97 -7.37
N THR A 405 -6.16 -10.61 -6.31
CA THR A 405 -4.76 -11.04 -6.20
C THR A 405 -4.61 -12.41 -5.56
N GLY A 406 -3.59 -13.15 -6.01
CA GLY A 406 -3.21 -14.43 -5.43
C GLY A 406 -2.01 -14.38 -4.49
N ILE A 407 -1.47 -13.17 -4.22
CA ILE A 407 -0.28 -13.00 -3.38
C ILE A 407 -0.58 -13.12 -1.89
N TYR A 408 0.47 -13.31 -1.09
CA TYR A 408 0.39 -13.15 0.36
C TYR A 408 0.18 -11.67 0.70
N THR A 409 -0.67 -11.42 1.68
CA THR A 409 -0.96 -10.09 2.22
C THR A 409 -0.69 -10.06 3.71
N TYR A 410 -0.56 -8.86 4.26
CA TYR A 410 -0.15 -8.65 5.64
C TYR A 410 -1.01 -7.57 6.27
N ILE A 411 -1.55 -7.82 7.45
CA ILE A 411 -2.19 -6.78 8.27
C ILE A 411 -1.10 -6.18 9.15
N TRP A 412 -0.90 -4.86 9.03
CA TRP A 412 -0.08 -4.11 9.96
C TRP A 412 -0.96 -3.45 11.00
N LEU A 413 -0.63 -3.67 12.26
CA LEU A 413 -1.24 -2.98 13.39
C LEU A 413 -0.26 -1.92 13.89
N VAL A 414 -0.72 -0.67 13.89
CA VAL A 414 0.09 0.49 14.29
C VAL A 414 -0.68 1.29 15.33
N SER A 415 -0.02 1.71 16.42
CA SER A 415 -0.66 2.43 17.50
C SER A 415 0.34 3.33 18.22
N ASN A 416 -0.05 4.56 18.51
CA ASN A 416 0.70 5.46 19.41
C ASN A 416 0.20 5.38 20.86
N ARG A 417 -0.57 4.34 21.21
CA ARG A 417 -1.05 4.04 22.56
C ARG A 417 -0.92 2.56 22.92
N LYS A 418 0.25 1.98 22.63
CA LYS A 418 0.55 0.58 22.98
C LYS A 418 0.46 0.39 24.50
N PRO A 419 -0.16 -0.69 25.00
CA PRO A 419 -0.14 -1.03 26.42
C PRO A 419 1.29 -1.31 26.89
N ALA A 420 1.56 -1.14 28.17
CA ALA A 420 2.92 -1.19 28.74
C ALA A 420 3.69 -2.48 28.42
N HIS A 421 3.01 -3.63 28.39
CA HIS A 421 3.63 -4.94 28.12
C HIS A 421 4.05 -5.11 26.64
N ARG A 422 3.54 -4.28 25.70
CA ARG A 422 3.85 -4.31 24.28
C ARG A 422 4.85 -3.22 23.85
N LYS A 423 5.15 -2.26 24.75
CA LYS A 423 6.09 -1.16 24.45
C LYS A 423 7.49 -1.70 24.15
N GLY A 424 8.14 -1.13 23.13
CA GLY A 424 9.48 -1.49 22.66
C GLY A 424 9.55 -2.79 21.88
N LYS A 425 8.42 -3.43 21.63
CA LYS A 425 8.34 -4.75 20.94
C LYS A 425 7.36 -4.74 19.77
N VAL A 426 7.62 -5.64 18.82
CA VAL A 426 6.75 -5.95 17.68
C VAL A 426 6.46 -7.44 17.67
N GLN A 427 5.19 -7.79 17.51
CA GLN A 427 4.76 -9.17 17.35
C GLN A 427 4.62 -9.52 15.86
N LEU A 428 5.27 -10.58 15.43
CA LEU A 428 5.05 -11.17 14.11
C LEU A 428 4.21 -12.43 14.24
N ILE A 429 3.14 -12.54 13.44
CA ILE A 429 2.21 -13.69 13.45
C ILE A 429 2.15 -14.31 12.05
N ASP A 430 2.44 -15.59 11.96
CA ASP A 430 2.29 -16.39 10.73
C ASP A 430 0.90 -17.01 10.67
N GLY A 431 -0.02 -16.32 10.00
CA GLY A 431 -1.36 -16.81 9.68
C GLY A 431 -1.48 -17.47 8.31
N THR A 432 -0.38 -17.64 7.57
CA THR A 432 -0.39 -18.11 6.17
C THR A 432 -1.03 -19.47 5.96
N ARG A 433 -1.14 -20.28 7.00
CA ARG A 433 -1.76 -21.61 6.95
C ARG A 433 -3.11 -21.69 7.69
N HIS A 434 -3.65 -20.57 8.17
CA HIS A 434 -4.96 -20.47 8.79
C HIS A 434 -6.03 -20.22 7.73
N TYR A 435 -6.38 -21.24 6.95
CA TYR A 435 -7.41 -21.12 5.93
C TYR A 435 -8.11 -22.46 5.66
N ARG A 436 -9.27 -22.37 5.04
CA ARG A 436 -9.93 -23.50 4.37
C ARG A 436 -10.10 -23.19 2.88
N LYS A 437 -10.08 -24.24 2.05
CA LYS A 437 -10.36 -24.11 0.62
C LYS A 437 -11.83 -23.83 0.39
N MET A 438 -12.11 -22.85 -0.44
CA MET A 438 -13.48 -22.55 -0.89
C MET A 438 -14.01 -23.68 -1.79
N LYS A 439 -15.31 -23.97 -1.70
CA LYS A 439 -15.98 -24.94 -2.60
C LYS A 439 -15.99 -24.45 -4.05
N LYS A 440 -16.06 -23.14 -4.27
CA LYS A 440 -16.04 -22.49 -5.57
C LYS A 440 -15.14 -21.26 -5.49
N SER A 441 -14.19 -21.14 -6.42
CA SER A 441 -13.32 -19.97 -6.50
C SER A 441 -14.07 -18.74 -7.04
N LEU A 442 -13.67 -17.56 -6.57
CA LEU A 442 -14.20 -16.27 -6.96
C LEU A 442 -13.03 -15.37 -7.39
N GLY A 443 -12.84 -15.18 -8.69
CA GLY A 443 -11.65 -14.52 -9.23
C GLY A 443 -10.38 -15.27 -8.83
N ASN A 444 -9.43 -14.58 -8.20
CA ASN A 444 -8.21 -15.16 -7.64
C ASN A 444 -8.41 -15.78 -6.26
N LYS A 445 -9.53 -15.49 -5.59
CA LYS A 445 -9.83 -16.01 -4.25
C LYS A 445 -10.18 -17.48 -4.30
N ARG A 446 -9.41 -18.29 -3.57
CA ARG A 446 -9.59 -19.75 -3.43
C ARG A 446 -9.60 -20.20 -1.98
N ASN A 447 -9.10 -19.35 -1.08
CA ASN A 447 -8.99 -19.57 0.34
C ASN A 447 -9.91 -18.60 1.09
N GLU A 448 -10.38 -19.02 2.26
CA GLU A 448 -11.18 -18.21 3.16
C GLU A 448 -10.77 -18.46 4.61
N LEU A 449 -10.92 -17.46 5.47
CA LEU A 449 -10.79 -17.63 6.93
C LEU A 449 -12.12 -18.10 7.50
N SER A 450 -12.12 -19.12 8.34
CA SER A 450 -13.27 -19.49 9.16
C SER A 450 -13.30 -18.67 10.46
N ASP A 451 -14.41 -18.75 11.19
CA ASP A 451 -14.52 -18.09 12.49
C ASP A 451 -13.44 -18.60 13.48
N GLU A 452 -13.15 -19.91 13.45
CA GLU A 452 -12.09 -20.50 14.28
C GLU A 452 -10.71 -19.96 13.94
N HIS A 453 -10.42 -19.68 12.65
CA HIS A 453 -9.16 -19.06 12.24
C HIS A 453 -9.06 -17.63 12.73
N ILE A 454 -10.15 -16.86 12.65
CA ILE A 454 -10.21 -15.49 13.16
C ILE A 454 -9.98 -15.47 14.66
N GLU A 455 -10.65 -16.33 15.41
CA GLU A 455 -10.49 -16.47 16.87
C GLU A 455 -9.07 -16.89 17.26
N GLU A 456 -8.45 -17.81 16.53
CA GLU A 456 -7.09 -18.27 16.81
C GLU A 456 -6.06 -17.16 16.54
N LEU A 457 -6.15 -16.47 15.42
CA LEU A 457 -5.25 -15.35 15.09
C LEU A 457 -5.43 -14.20 16.08
N THR A 458 -6.67 -13.88 16.48
CA THR A 458 -6.97 -12.87 17.49
C THR A 458 -6.38 -13.25 18.85
N ARG A 459 -6.52 -14.51 19.27
CA ARG A 459 -5.94 -15.03 20.52
C ARG A 459 -4.41 -15.00 20.51
N LEU A 460 -3.76 -15.36 19.38
CA LEU A 460 -2.31 -15.25 19.23
C LEU A 460 -1.84 -13.80 19.43
N TYR A 461 -2.57 -12.84 18.86
CA TYR A 461 -2.29 -11.43 19.04
C TYR A 461 -2.48 -11.00 20.51
N ALA A 462 -3.61 -11.33 21.13
CA ALA A 462 -3.95 -10.92 22.49
C ALA A 462 -3.01 -11.53 23.54
N ASN A 463 -2.62 -12.81 23.40
CA ASN A 463 -1.74 -13.47 24.36
C ASN A 463 -0.34 -12.85 24.38
N PHE A 464 0.14 -12.30 23.29
CA PHE A 464 1.45 -11.67 23.17
C PHE A 464 2.60 -12.57 23.68
N GLU A 465 2.64 -13.82 23.21
CA GLU A 465 3.62 -14.84 23.63
C GLU A 465 4.60 -15.15 22.52
N ASP A 466 5.90 -15.25 22.86
CA ASP A 466 6.96 -15.68 21.95
C ASP A 466 6.96 -17.19 21.77
N GLY A 467 7.22 -17.66 20.54
CA GLY A 467 7.38 -19.08 20.24
C GLY A 467 6.09 -19.90 20.31
N THR A 468 4.91 -19.28 20.32
CA THR A 468 3.63 -20.01 20.39
C THR A 468 3.44 -20.93 19.21
N VAL A 469 3.13 -22.21 19.49
CA VAL A 469 2.96 -23.29 18.51
C VAL A 469 1.48 -23.56 18.28
N CYS A 470 1.03 -23.43 17.04
CA CYS A 470 -0.31 -23.79 16.59
C CYS A 470 -0.33 -25.09 15.79
N ARG A 471 -1.51 -25.70 15.72
CA ARG A 471 -1.79 -26.79 14.78
C ARG A 471 -2.46 -26.20 13.54
N VAL A 472 -1.71 -26.16 12.46
CA VAL A 472 -2.15 -25.52 11.21
C VAL A 472 -2.16 -26.53 10.06
N GLY A 473 -3.07 -26.36 9.12
CA GLY A 473 -3.16 -27.20 7.93
C GLY A 473 -4.55 -27.30 7.37
N SER A 474 -4.66 -27.65 6.10
CA SER A 474 -5.91 -27.87 5.38
C SER A 474 -6.11 -29.37 5.10
N ASN A 475 -7.38 -29.79 4.90
CA ASN A 475 -7.75 -31.14 4.47
C ASN A 475 -7.39 -32.31 5.42
N GLY A 476 -7.37 -32.06 6.74
CA GLY A 476 -7.18 -33.12 7.74
C GLY A 476 -5.72 -33.43 8.11
N GLU A 477 -4.75 -32.87 7.43
CA GLU A 477 -3.35 -32.91 7.84
C GLU A 477 -3.02 -31.67 8.66
N GLN A 478 -2.75 -31.86 9.95
CA GLN A 478 -2.34 -30.79 10.84
C GLN A 478 -0.86 -30.92 11.19
N THR A 479 -0.10 -29.86 10.94
CA THR A 479 1.30 -29.74 11.36
C THR A 479 1.43 -28.75 12.52
N LYS A 480 2.37 -29.01 13.42
CA LYS A 480 2.73 -28.05 14.48
C LYS A 480 3.74 -27.05 13.93
N ARG A 481 3.45 -25.77 14.06
CA ARG A 481 4.35 -24.68 13.64
C ARG A 481 4.33 -23.56 14.66
N VAL A 482 5.47 -22.87 14.80
CA VAL A 482 5.53 -21.61 15.52
C VAL A 482 4.78 -20.57 14.70
N CYS A 483 3.77 -19.93 15.30
CA CYS A 483 2.93 -18.94 14.63
C CYS A 483 3.04 -17.53 15.24
N SER A 484 3.67 -17.35 16.39
CA SER A 484 3.89 -16.03 17.00
C SER A 484 5.34 -15.93 17.47
N LYS A 485 5.98 -14.79 17.17
CA LYS A 485 7.30 -14.42 17.67
C LYS A 485 7.33 -12.94 18.07
N LEU A 486 8.08 -12.64 19.12
CA LEU A 486 8.29 -11.28 19.63
C LEU A 486 9.71 -10.81 19.31
N PHE A 487 9.81 -9.57 18.87
CA PHE A 487 11.07 -8.92 18.54
C PHE A 487 11.16 -7.56 19.24
N ASP A 488 12.36 -7.15 19.61
CA ASP A 488 12.58 -5.78 20.01
C ASP A 488 12.61 -4.85 18.77
N ASN A 489 12.22 -3.59 18.94
CA ASN A 489 12.18 -2.63 17.81
C ASN A 489 13.52 -2.55 17.06
N ARG A 490 14.65 -2.69 17.77
CA ARG A 490 16.00 -2.65 17.19
C ARG A 490 16.33 -3.85 16.30
N ASP A 491 15.66 -4.99 16.47
CA ASP A 491 15.93 -6.22 15.70
C ASP A 491 15.64 -6.07 14.21
N PHE A 492 14.88 -5.03 13.84
CA PHE A 492 14.55 -4.71 12.45
C PHE A 492 15.53 -3.70 11.81
N GLY A 493 16.38 -3.07 12.64
CA GLY A 493 17.36 -2.11 12.19
C GLY A 493 18.71 -2.74 11.86
N TYR A 494 19.38 -2.18 10.87
CA TYR A 494 20.73 -2.60 10.47
C TYR A 494 21.55 -1.43 9.97
N LEU A 495 22.87 -1.61 10.00
CA LEU A 495 23.85 -0.72 9.40
C LEU A 495 24.33 -1.34 8.07
N LYS A 496 24.14 -0.66 6.96
CA LYS A 496 24.74 -1.02 5.69
C LYS A 496 26.09 -0.34 5.61
N VAL A 497 27.15 -1.11 5.84
CA VAL A 497 28.54 -0.62 5.80
C VAL A 497 29.15 -0.90 4.42
N THR A 498 30.03 0.00 3.98
CA THR A 498 30.78 -0.19 2.74
C THR A 498 32.13 -0.81 3.07
N VAL A 499 32.39 -2.00 2.54
CA VAL A 499 33.67 -2.70 2.67
C VAL A 499 34.50 -2.39 1.45
N GLU A 500 35.65 -1.80 1.68
CA GLU A 500 36.62 -1.46 0.65
C GLU A 500 37.80 -2.46 0.70
N ARG A 501 38.43 -2.68 -0.43
CA ARG A 501 39.67 -3.46 -0.58
C ARG A 501 40.69 -2.64 -1.33
N PRO A 502 42.00 -2.86 -1.07
CA PRO A 502 43.04 -2.02 -1.67
C PRO A 502 43.23 -2.29 -3.17
N LEU A 503 43.36 -1.20 -3.92
CA LEU A 503 43.70 -1.25 -5.31
C LEU A 503 45.17 -1.73 -5.49
N ARG A 504 45.35 -2.79 -6.28
CA ARG A 504 46.64 -3.36 -6.64
C ARG A 504 46.82 -3.34 -8.14
N LEU A 505 47.83 -2.67 -8.63
CA LEU A 505 48.07 -2.48 -10.05
C LEU A 505 49.50 -2.79 -10.42
N ASN A 506 49.70 -3.52 -11.49
CA ASN A 506 50.99 -3.54 -12.18
C ASN A 506 50.95 -2.56 -13.37
N PHE A 507 52.13 -2.16 -13.83
CA PHE A 507 52.28 -1.20 -14.90
C PHE A 507 53.33 -1.73 -15.90
N GLN A 508 53.07 -1.57 -17.21
CA GLN A 508 54.00 -1.98 -18.25
C GLN A 508 53.84 -1.10 -19.49
N ALA A 509 54.93 -0.60 -20.03
CA ALA A 509 54.93 0.17 -21.27
C ALA A 509 54.97 -0.72 -22.50
N SER A 510 54.18 -1.83 -22.52
CA SER A 510 54.10 -2.74 -23.66
C SER A 510 53.26 -2.12 -24.80
N ALA A 511 53.58 -2.47 -26.05
CA ALA A 511 52.84 -1.96 -27.23
C ALA A 511 51.32 -2.10 -27.10
N LYS A 512 50.84 -3.25 -26.61
CA LYS A 512 49.40 -3.53 -26.37
C LYS A 512 48.77 -2.59 -25.36
N ARG A 513 49.48 -2.22 -24.28
CA ARG A 513 48.95 -1.31 -23.26
C ARG A 513 49.03 0.15 -23.69
N ILE A 514 50.07 0.53 -24.44
CA ILE A 514 50.21 1.86 -25.04
C ILE A 514 49.04 2.16 -25.99
N GLU A 515 48.58 1.18 -26.77
CA GLU A 515 47.40 1.32 -27.65
C GLU A 515 46.13 1.73 -26.89
N ARG A 516 46.00 1.36 -25.60
CA ARG A 516 44.85 1.73 -24.78
C ARG A 516 44.74 3.23 -24.49
N LEU A 517 45.81 4.00 -24.74
CA LEU A 517 45.75 5.47 -24.65
C LEU A 517 44.68 6.04 -25.58
N TRP A 518 44.40 5.43 -26.71
CA TRP A 518 43.34 5.83 -27.61
C TRP A 518 41.94 5.64 -27.06
N GLN A 519 41.79 5.00 -25.89
CA GLN A 519 40.54 4.87 -25.14
C GLN A 519 40.43 5.93 -24.01
N GLN A 520 41.51 6.63 -23.69
CA GLN A 520 41.58 7.58 -22.59
C GLN A 520 41.16 8.96 -23.05
N THR A 521 40.08 9.48 -22.49
CA THR A 521 39.51 10.80 -22.82
C THR A 521 40.55 11.92 -22.70
N GLY A 522 41.41 11.88 -21.65
CA GLY A 522 42.48 12.86 -21.45
C GLY A 522 43.48 12.91 -22.60
N PHE A 523 43.82 11.77 -23.20
CA PHE A 523 44.70 11.65 -24.35
C PHE A 523 44.02 12.04 -25.65
N ILE A 524 42.80 11.55 -25.91
CA ILE A 524 42.02 11.87 -27.13
C ILE A 524 41.75 13.38 -27.20
N ASN A 525 41.47 14.02 -26.10
CA ASN A 525 41.13 15.47 -26.08
C ASN A 525 42.35 16.38 -26.38
N LEU A 526 43.56 15.89 -26.39
CA LEU A 526 44.73 16.63 -26.87
C LEU A 526 44.55 17.10 -28.33
N ALA A 527 43.97 16.26 -29.17
CA ALA A 527 43.70 16.55 -30.57
C ALA A 527 42.31 17.17 -30.82
N LYS A 528 41.66 17.73 -29.78
CA LYS A 528 40.39 18.42 -29.93
C LYS A 528 40.53 19.90 -29.62
N SER A 529 40.06 20.75 -30.52
CA SER A 529 40.01 22.19 -30.27
C SER A 529 38.78 22.55 -29.39
N LYS A 530 39.00 23.51 -28.49
CA LYS A 530 37.92 24.17 -27.71
C LYS A 530 37.38 25.44 -28.39
N LYS A 531 38.03 25.91 -29.47
CA LYS A 531 37.64 27.10 -30.22
C LYS A 531 36.51 26.75 -31.19
N ARG A 532 35.60 27.67 -31.42
CA ARG A 532 34.42 27.47 -32.29
C ARG A 532 34.25 28.42 -33.45
N LYS A 533 35.10 29.48 -33.52
CA LYS A 533 34.84 30.62 -34.47
C LYS A 533 35.85 30.76 -35.59
N ASP A 534 37.06 30.23 -35.49
CA ASP A 534 38.08 30.35 -36.51
C ASP A 534 38.58 28.96 -36.94
N GLN A 535 38.29 28.59 -38.18
CA GLN A 535 38.58 27.25 -38.72
C GLN A 535 40.09 26.98 -38.84
N ALA A 536 40.88 28.00 -39.20
CA ALA A 536 42.33 27.88 -39.32
C ALA A 536 42.99 27.69 -37.95
N GLU A 537 42.51 28.41 -36.93
CA GLU A 537 42.97 28.21 -35.55
C GLU A 537 42.54 26.84 -34.95
N VAL A 538 41.34 26.36 -35.29
CA VAL A 538 40.87 25.01 -34.91
C VAL A 538 41.78 23.94 -35.52
N GLU A 539 42.08 24.02 -36.81
CA GLU A 539 42.94 23.04 -37.49
C GLU A 539 44.37 23.07 -36.94
N ALA A 540 44.92 24.27 -36.68
CA ALA A 540 46.24 24.41 -36.07
C ALA A 540 46.31 23.76 -34.65
N GLU A 541 45.28 23.96 -33.85
CA GLU A 541 45.18 23.41 -32.49
C GLU A 541 45.08 21.88 -32.52
N ILE A 542 44.26 21.31 -33.40
CA ILE A 542 44.14 19.85 -33.62
C ILE A 542 45.50 19.28 -34.07
N LYS A 543 46.16 19.84 -35.04
CA LYS A 543 47.46 19.39 -35.53
C LYS A 543 48.56 19.43 -34.48
N ALA A 544 48.54 20.50 -33.64
CA ALA A 544 49.48 20.62 -32.50
C ALA A 544 49.17 19.53 -31.44
N GLY A 545 47.89 19.24 -31.22
CA GLY A 545 47.45 18.14 -30.34
C GLY A 545 47.86 16.75 -30.80
N GLU A 546 47.68 16.47 -32.09
CA GLU A 546 48.15 15.22 -32.75
C GLU A 546 49.68 15.04 -32.64
N ALA A 547 50.43 16.14 -32.87
CA ALA A 547 51.86 16.13 -32.69
C ALA A 547 52.28 15.84 -31.23
N THR A 548 51.52 16.32 -30.26
CA THR A 548 51.69 16.02 -28.83
C THR A 548 51.36 14.58 -28.51
N GLN A 549 50.29 14.05 -29.08
CA GLN A 549 49.92 12.64 -28.93
C GLN A 549 51.03 11.72 -29.45
N GLN A 550 51.57 12.03 -30.65
CA GLN A 550 52.63 11.24 -31.24
C GLN A 550 53.93 11.27 -30.39
N ARG A 551 54.28 12.44 -29.85
CA ARG A 551 55.44 12.54 -28.92
C ARG A 551 55.27 11.69 -27.67
N ILE A 552 54.04 11.72 -27.07
CA ILE A 552 53.77 10.88 -25.90
C ILE A 552 53.90 9.41 -26.24
N LEU A 553 53.36 8.95 -27.40
CA LEU A 553 53.50 7.57 -27.83
C LEU A 553 54.97 7.16 -28.02
N THR A 554 55.79 8.02 -28.64
CA THR A 554 57.22 7.78 -28.83
C THR A 554 57.93 7.64 -27.49
N ILE A 555 57.70 8.55 -26.53
CA ILE A 555 58.32 8.47 -25.21
C ILE A 555 57.98 7.17 -24.51
N LEU A 556 56.71 6.71 -24.59
CA LEU A 556 56.29 5.49 -23.93
C LEU A 556 56.81 4.25 -24.62
N GLN A 557 57.02 4.27 -25.94
CA GLN A 557 57.64 3.17 -26.73
C GLN A 557 59.12 3.04 -26.48
N GLU A 558 59.78 4.14 -26.12
CA GLU A 558 61.22 4.14 -25.76
C GLU A 558 61.47 3.78 -24.27
N MET A 559 60.45 3.69 -23.48
CA MET A 559 60.57 3.19 -22.09
C MET A 559 60.85 1.71 -22.06
N ASP A 560 61.55 1.27 -20.99
CA ASP A 560 61.70 -0.15 -20.66
C ASP A 560 60.32 -0.81 -20.48
N ASP A 561 60.05 -1.89 -21.20
CA ASP A 561 58.77 -2.63 -21.15
C ASP A 561 58.72 -3.65 -20.00
N ARG A 562 59.60 -3.54 -19.02
CA ARG A 562 59.53 -4.37 -17.79
C ARG A 562 58.21 -4.21 -17.07
N LEU A 563 57.81 -5.27 -16.41
CA LEU A 563 56.62 -5.22 -15.54
C LEU A 563 57.02 -4.57 -14.20
N TYR A 564 56.32 -3.48 -13.83
CA TYR A 564 56.40 -2.84 -12.54
C TYR A 564 55.22 -3.30 -11.69
N THR A 565 55.47 -3.89 -10.54
CA THR A 565 54.45 -4.33 -9.60
C THR A 565 54.19 -3.33 -8.50
N ASP A 566 54.87 -2.16 -8.52
CA ASP A 566 54.65 -1.05 -7.61
C ASP A 566 54.51 0.28 -8.35
N ARG A 567 53.42 0.97 -8.12
CA ARG A 567 53.16 2.32 -8.66
C ARG A 567 54.21 3.34 -8.21
N ALA A 568 54.70 3.19 -6.99
CA ALA A 568 55.75 4.08 -6.43
C ALA A 568 57.09 3.94 -7.18
N GLU A 569 57.37 2.82 -7.82
CA GLU A 569 58.51 2.64 -8.73
C GLU A 569 58.23 3.13 -10.15
N PHE A 570 56.99 2.86 -10.65
CA PHE A 570 56.64 3.19 -12.05
C PHE A 570 56.50 4.70 -12.27
N GLU A 571 55.89 5.43 -11.36
CA GLU A 571 55.68 6.88 -11.53
C GLU A 571 56.96 7.70 -11.65
N PRO A 572 58.04 7.46 -10.85
CA PRO A 572 59.32 8.11 -11.05
C PRO A 572 59.98 7.74 -12.40
N ALA A 573 59.87 6.48 -12.83
CA ALA A 573 60.41 6.04 -14.12
C ALA A 573 59.69 6.75 -15.30
N LEU A 574 58.34 6.87 -15.23
CA LEU A 574 57.55 7.63 -16.18
C LEU A 574 57.96 9.11 -16.21
N LYS A 575 58.10 9.74 -15.05
CA LYS A 575 58.55 11.13 -14.95
C LYS A 575 59.96 11.33 -15.54
N ALA A 576 60.85 10.40 -15.28
CA ALA A 576 62.25 10.42 -15.80
C ALA A 576 62.24 10.33 -17.32
N ALA A 577 61.43 9.43 -17.93
CA ALA A 577 61.31 9.31 -19.37
C ALA A 577 60.84 10.61 -20.04
N PHE A 578 59.78 11.25 -19.51
CA PHE A 578 59.34 12.56 -20.02
C PHE A 578 60.37 13.65 -19.87
N LYS A 579 61.05 13.70 -18.72
CA LYS A 579 62.15 14.67 -18.45
C LYS A 579 63.32 14.45 -19.45
N SER A 580 63.73 13.22 -19.72
CA SER A 580 64.78 12.92 -20.69
C SER A 580 64.43 13.32 -22.10
N ALA A 581 63.17 13.23 -22.48
CA ALA A 581 62.65 13.71 -23.75
C ALA A 581 62.42 15.23 -23.82
N GLY A 582 62.66 15.99 -22.71
CA GLY A 582 62.48 17.43 -22.65
C GLY A 582 61.01 17.85 -22.57
N GLU A 583 60.11 16.89 -22.32
CA GLU A 583 58.67 17.14 -22.29
C GLU A 583 58.12 17.25 -20.87
N LYS A 584 57.05 18.07 -20.74
CA LYS A 584 56.30 18.16 -19.47
C LYS A 584 55.26 17.08 -19.42
N LEU A 585 55.07 16.49 -18.21
CA LEU A 585 53.99 15.51 -17.95
C LEU A 585 52.85 16.19 -17.15
N PRO A 586 51.83 16.75 -17.82
CA PRO A 586 50.68 17.36 -17.15
C PRO A 586 49.90 16.29 -16.36
N ALA A 587 49.25 16.69 -15.25
CA ALA A 587 48.54 15.77 -14.37
C ALA A 587 47.45 14.96 -15.08
N GLY A 588 46.70 15.58 -16.00
CA GLY A 588 45.65 14.89 -16.80
C GLY A 588 46.23 13.82 -17.72
N ILE A 589 47.39 14.09 -18.37
CA ILE A 589 48.09 13.14 -19.21
C ILE A 589 48.72 12.01 -18.38
N LYS A 590 49.33 12.34 -17.25
CA LYS A 590 49.83 11.33 -16.29
C LYS A 590 48.71 10.37 -15.90
N LYS A 591 47.51 10.87 -15.56
CA LYS A 591 46.36 10.05 -15.22
C LYS A 591 45.95 9.12 -16.35
N ALA A 592 45.89 9.63 -17.60
CA ALA A 592 45.54 8.86 -18.78
C ALA A 592 46.59 7.74 -19.05
N ILE A 593 47.89 8.03 -18.92
CA ILE A 593 48.95 7.07 -19.07
C ILE A 593 48.87 5.97 -18.02
N LEU A 594 48.75 6.35 -16.74
CA LEU A 594 48.59 5.37 -15.66
C LEU A 594 47.39 4.46 -15.89
N ALA A 595 46.26 5.00 -16.31
CA ALA A 595 45.06 4.21 -16.60
C ALA A 595 45.23 3.26 -17.80
N ALA A 596 45.97 3.68 -18.84
CA ALA A 596 46.21 2.84 -20.03
C ALA A 596 47.21 1.72 -19.78
N LEU A 597 48.27 2.00 -19.00
CA LEU A 597 49.37 1.06 -18.77
C LEU A 597 49.18 0.15 -17.58
N ALA A 598 48.16 0.43 -16.73
CA ALA A 598 47.84 -0.37 -15.56
C ALA A 598 47.04 -1.63 -15.92
N GLU A 599 47.22 -2.68 -15.17
CA GLU A 599 46.35 -3.85 -15.06
C GLU A 599 46.24 -4.22 -13.56
N ARG A 600 45.05 -4.73 -13.18
CA ARG A 600 44.88 -5.29 -11.82
C ARG A 600 45.70 -6.53 -11.65
N ASP A 601 46.36 -6.63 -10.51
CA ASP A 601 47.28 -7.70 -10.17
C ASP A 601 47.27 -7.92 -8.67
N SER A 602 46.77 -9.05 -8.20
CA SER A 602 46.68 -9.40 -6.80
C SER A 602 48.03 -9.45 -6.09
N GLU A 603 49.09 -9.71 -6.82
CA GLU A 603 50.44 -9.81 -6.28
C GLU A 603 51.19 -8.46 -6.29
N ALA A 604 50.59 -7.43 -6.90
CA ALA A 604 51.21 -6.11 -6.93
C ALA A 604 51.10 -5.40 -5.57
N ALA A 605 52.00 -4.44 -5.34
CA ALA A 605 51.97 -3.59 -4.16
C ALA A 605 50.65 -2.76 -4.10
N ILE A 606 50.17 -2.50 -2.90
CA ILE A 606 48.99 -1.66 -2.64
C ILE A 606 49.24 -0.25 -3.19
N CYS A 607 48.33 0.22 -4.04
CA CYS A 607 48.29 1.62 -4.46
C CYS A 607 47.89 2.51 -3.29
N ARG A 608 48.70 3.55 -2.98
CA ARG A 608 48.43 4.48 -1.88
C ARG A 608 48.17 5.89 -2.37
N ASN A 609 47.31 6.61 -1.67
CA ASN A 609 47.05 8.01 -1.91
C ASN A 609 48.21 8.92 -1.41
N LYS A 610 48.07 10.26 -1.47
CA LYS A 610 49.08 11.19 -1.04
C LYS A 610 49.38 11.18 0.46
N ASP A 611 48.38 10.75 1.25
CA ASP A 611 48.42 10.71 2.71
C ASP A 611 49.00 9.37 3.20
N GLY A 612 49.26 8.44 2.29
CA GLY A 612 49.81 7.11 2.55
C GLY A 612 48.77 6.03 2.80
N ASP A 613 47.44 6.35 2.72
CA ASP A 613 46.37 5.40 2.90
C ASP A 613 46.16 4.54 1.66
N PRO A 614 45.67 3.29 1.80
CA PRO A 614 45.30 2.46 0.68
C PRO A 614 44.23 3.12 -0.19
N GLU A 615 44.41 3.13 -1.50
CA GLU A 615 43.36 3.54 -2.43
C GLU A 615 42.37 2.37 -2.62
N PRO A 616 41.03 2.64 -2.53
CA PRO A 616 40.05 1.60 -2.67
C PRO A 616 39.93 1.14 -4.14
N ASP A 617 39.73 -0.17 -4.34
CA ASP A 617 39.38 -0.74 -5.64
C ASP A 617 37.86 -0.77 -5.81
N SER A 618 37.32 0.07 -6.70
CA SER A 618 35.88 0.18 -6.95
C SER A 618 35.23 -1.11 -7.50
N GLU A 619 36.01 -2.05 -8.07
CA GLU A 619 35.49 -3.32 -8.56
C GLU A 619 35.44 -4.40 -7.47
N LEU A 620 36.22 -4.24 -6.40
CA LEU A 620 36.25 -5.13 -5.23
C LEU A 620 35.44 -4.59 -4.05
N ARG A 621 34.86 -3.40 -4.20
CA ARG A 621 33.96 -2.82 -3.20
C ARG A 621 32.75 -3.69 -3.04
N ASP A 622 32.37 -3.93 -1.77
CA ASP A 622 31.16 -4.67 -1.40
C ASP A 622 30.48 -3.98 -0.22
N THR A 623 29.35 -4.51 0.21
CA THR A 623 28.60 -3.99 1.34
C THR A 623 28.20 -5.13 2.28
N GLU A 624 28.28 -4.86 3.58
CA GLU A 624 27.83 -5.78 4.63
C GLU A 624 26.62 -5.22 5.38
N ILE A 625 25.78 -6.11 5.87
CA ILE A 625 24.63 -5.79 6.69
C ILE A 625 24.94 -6.18 8.13
N VAL A 626 25.22 -5.16 8.95
CA VAL A 626 25.57 -5.32 10.35
C VAL A 626 24.30 -5.06 11.19
N PRO A 627 23.80 -6.02 11.99
CA PRO A 627 22.68 -5.78 12.90
C PRO A 627 23.00 -4.62 13.87
N LEU A 628 21.97 -3.89 14.32
CA LEU A 628 22.16 -2.86 15.34
C LEU A 628 22.68 -3.46 16.65
N PRO A 629 23.53 -2.74 17.42
CA PRO A 629 23.94 -3.17 18.76
C PRO A 629 22.76 -3.39 19.69
N GLU A 630 22.86 -4.38 20.59
CA GLU A 630 21.77 -4.72 21.53
C GLU A 630 21.43 -3.58 22.50
N ASP A 631 22.37 -2.71 22.80
CA ASP A 631 22.27 -1.62 23.78
C ASP A 631 22.06 -0.24 23.12
N ILE A 632 21.92 -0.17 21.78
CA ILE A 632 21.76 1.11 21.10
C ILE A 632 20.41 1.76 21.46
N PRO A 633 20.40 3.06 21.84
CA PRO A 633 19.16 3.76 22.13
C PRO A 633 18.35 4.02 20.86
N LEU A 634 17.01 3.93 20.96
CA LEU A 634 16.09 4.37 19.91
C LEU A 634 15.27 5.58 20.42
N PRO A 635 14.96 6.54 19.55
CA PRO A 635 15.37 6.67 18.12
C PRO A 635 16.87 6.90 17.95
N LEU A 636 17.43 6.44 16.82
CA LEU A 636 18.84 6.62 16.49
C LEU A 636 19.18 8.11 16.33
N PRO A 637 20.38 8.56 16.74
CA PRO A 637 20.78 9.97 16.64
C PRO A 637 21.24 10.35 15.22
N ILE A 638 20.36 10.20 14.26
CA ILE A 638 20.54 10.58 12.85
C ILE A 638 19.20 11.00 12.25
N GLY A 639 19.19 12.09 11.49
CA GLY A 639 18.00 12.56 10.77
C GLY A 639 17.51 11.59 9.69
N TYR A 640 16.40 11.94 9.05
CA TYR A 640 15.79 11.14 7.97
C TYR A 640 16.17 11.66 6.58
N ASP A 641 16.85 12.81 6.49
CA ASP A 641 17.26 13.40 5.24
C ASP A 641 18.44 12.65 4.61
N LYS A 642 18.59 12.77 3.29
CA LYS A 642 19.64 12.09 2.55
C LYS A 642 21.05 12.48 3.02
N ASP A 643 21.23 13.74 3.40
CA ASP A 643 22.50 14.32 3.80
C ASP A 643 22.54 14.60 5.32
N ALA A 644 21.75 13.82 6.11
CA ALA A 644 21.75 13.94 7.57
C ALA A 644 23.13 13.67 8.14
N ASP A 645 23.54 14.48 9.12
CA ASP A 645 24.80 14.27 9.85
C ASP A 645 24.71 12.96 10.62
N ASN A 646 25.66 12.06 10.37
CA ASN A 646 25.74 10.75 10.98
C ASN A 646 26.89 10.63 12.00
N THR A 647 27.54 11.74 12.38
CA THR A 647 28.71 11.75 13.23
C THR A 647 28.45 11.08 14.59
N GLU A 648 27.37 11.47 15.27
CA GLU A 648 26.97 10.90 16.55
C GLU A 648 26.64 9.39 16.47
N LEU A 649 25.95 9.00 15.40
CA LEU A 649 25.68 7.58 15.15
C LEU A 649 26.97 6.80 14.95
N LEU A 650 27.92 7.32 14.15
CA LEU A 650 29.18 6.64 13.88
C LEU A 650 30.01 6.45 15.15
N GLU A 651 30.02 7.44 16.05
CA GLU A 651 30.66 7.31 17.35
C GLU A 651 30.11 6.14 18.19
N LEU A 652 28.78 5.95 18.14
CA LEU A 652 28.10 4.87 18.87
C LEU A 652 28.33 3.48 18.28
N VAL A 653 28.49 3.36 16.97
CA VAL A 653 28.50 2.05 16.29
C VAL A 653 29.87 1.65 15.75
N TYR A 654 30.89 2.50 15.85
CA TYR A 654 32.22 2.28 15.29
C TYR A 654 32.83 0.95 15.73
N ASP A 655 32.98 0.75 17.03
CA ASP A 655 33.60 -0.46 17.59
C ASP A 655 32.81 -1.71 17.27
N HIS A 656 31.48 -1.61 17.20
CA HIS A 656 30.58 -2.71 16.82
C HIS A 656 30.77 -3.13 15.35
N CYS A 657 30.91 -2.16 14.45
CA CYS A 657 31.16 -2.42 13.03
C CYS A 657 32.56 -3.02 12.82
N GLU A 658 33.59 -2.52 13.53
CA GLU A 658 34.96 -3.07 13.47
C GLU A 658 35.03 -4.49 14.05
N ALA A 659 34.33 -4.77 15.14
CA ALA A 659 34.22 -6.12 15.68
C ALA A 659 33.52 -7.09 14.73
N TYR A 660 32.47 -6.62 14.02
CA TYR A 660 31.82 -7.40 12.98
C TYR A 660 32.77 -7.69 11.81
N LEU A 661 33.47 -6.67 11.30
CA LEU A 661 34.45 -6.82 10.22
C LEU A 661 35.50 -7.87 10.60
N ALA A 662 36.06 -7.76 11.83
CA ALA A 662 37.10 -8.67 12.33
C ALA A 662 36.61 -10.13 12.42
N ARG A 663 35.33 -10.35 12.73
CA ARG A 663 34.77 -11.69 12.93
C ARG A 663 34.29 -12.31 11.63
N GLU A 664 33.59 -11.53 10.76
CA GLU A 664 32.87 -12.05 9.64
C GLU A 664 33.58 -11.84 8.29
N VAL A 665 34.43 -10.82 8.15
CA VAL A 665 35.01 -10.44 6.84
C VAL A 665 36.51 -10.74 6.79
N LEU A 666 37.29 -10.28 7.76
CA LEU A 666 38.76 -10.41 7.74
C LEU A 666 39.29 -11.86 7.71
N PRO A 667 38.59 -12.89 8.22
CA PRO A 667 39.00 -14.28 8.06
C PRO A 667 39.06 -14.76 6.61
N PHE A 668 38.28 -14.10 5.72
CA PHE A 668 38.19 -14.44 4.29
C PHE A 668 38.92 -13.42 3.40
N VAL A 669 39.05 -12.17 3.85
CA VAL A 669 39.62 -11.04 3.12
C VAL A 669 40.39 -10.16 4.10
N ASP A 670 41.64 -10.50 4.31
CA ASP A 670 42.51 -9.96 5.37
C ASP A 670 42.95 -8.50 5.15
N ASP A 671 42.80 -7.97 3.93
CA ASP A 671 43.14 -6.60 3.54
C ASP A 671 41.96 -5.62 3.45
N ALA A 672 40.77 -6.04 3.87
CA ALA A 672 39.52 -5.24 3.81
C ALA A 672 39.44 -4.24 4.98
N TRP A 673 38.74 -3.13 4.77
CA TRP A 673 38.37 -2.17 5.79
C TRP A 673 36.99 -1.56 5.53
N ILE A 674 36.36 -0.95 6.56
CA ILE A 674 35.10 -0.24 6.43
C ILE A 674 35.33 1.24 6.07
N ASP A 675 34.66 1.75 5.06
CA ASP A 675 34.46 3.18 4.83
C ASP A 675 33.30 3.67 5.68
N HIS A 676 33.53 4.01 6.95
CA HIS A 676 32.53 4.42 7.91
C HIS A 676 31.70 5.64 7.45
N ALA A 677 32.30 6.56 6.69
CA ALA A 677 31.59 7.74 6.19
C ALA A 677 30.42 7.39 5.24
N LYS A 678 30.44 6.17 4.68
CA LYS A 678 29.38 5.65 3.80
C LYS A 678 28.35 4.77 4.51
N THR A 679 28.47 4.60 5.82
CA THR A 679 27.51 3.80 6.60
C THR A 679 26.13 4.41 6.54
N LYS A 680 25.13 3.57 6.29
CA LYS A 680 23.70 3.95 6.22
C LYS A 680 22.87 3.10 7.14
N VAL A 681 21.82 3.70 7.71
CA VAL A 681 20.82 2.98 8.51
C VAL A 681 19.71 2.47 7.61
N GLY A 682 19.36 1.21 7.76
CA GLY A 682 18.21 0.59 7.10
C GLY A 682 17.32 -0.15 8.09
N TYR A 683 16.04 -0.30 7.74
CA TYR A 683 15.07 -1.09 8.49
C TYR A 683 14.36 -2.05 7.56
N GLU A 684 14.25 -3.32 7.96
CA GLU A 684 13.62 -4.40 7.21
C GLU A 684 12.88 -5.35 8.14
N ILE A 685 11.75 -5.89 7.70
CA ILE A 685 10.94 -6.83 8.49
C ILE A 685 10.86 -8.17 7.73
N PRO A 686 11.86 -9.04 7.86
CA PRO A 686 11.97 -10.28 7.07
C PRO A 686 11.08 -11.39 7.65
N ILE A 687 9.76 -11.18 7.76
CA ILE A 687 8.80 -12.10 8.39
C ILE A 687 8.91 -13.54 7.86
N ASN A 688 9.07 -13.71 6.55
CA ASN A 688 9.21 -15.03 5.93
C ASN A 688 10.46 -15.78 6.43
N ARG A 689 11.57 -15.07 6.68
CA ARG A 689 12.81 -15.66 7.20
C ARG A 689 12.61 -16.17 8.62
N HIS A 690 11.86 -15.45 9.44
CA HIS A 690 11.64 -15.80 10.84
C HIS A 690 10.76 -17.05 11.02
N PHE A 691 9.83 -17.30 10.08
CA PHE A 691 8.94 -18.46 10.13
C PHE A 691 9.31 -19.56 9.12
N TYR A 692 10.43 -19.40 8.40
CA TYR A 692 10.89 -20.39 7.44
C TYR A 692 11.24 -21.71 8.16
N VAL A 693 10.63 -22.81 7.70
CA VAL A 693 10.97 -24.17 8.09
C VAL A 693 11.39 -24.90 6.84
N TYR A 694 12.62 -25.40 6.81
CA TYR A 694 13.08 -26.20 5.70
C TYR A 694 12.28 -27.53 5.64
N GLU A 695 11.55 -27.71 4.58
CA GLU A 695 10.91 -28.99 4.25
C GLU A 695 11.76 -29.66 3.16
N PRO A 696 12.39 -30.78 3.47
CA PRO A 696 13.15 -31.49 2.44
C PRO A 696 12.21 -31.91 1.31
N PRO A 697 12.66 -31.82 0.02
CA PRO A 697 11.85 -32.27 -1.09
C PRO A 697 11.49 -33.74 -0.89
N ARG A 698 10.27 -34.10 -1.24
CA ARG A 698 9.81 -35.50 -1.20
C ARG A 698 10.72 -36.36 -2.05
N PRO A 699 11.02 -37.61 -1.60
CA PRO A 699 11.79 -38.56 -2.41
C PRO A 699 11.16 -38.72 -3.80
N LEU A 700 12.00 -38.78 -4.83
CA LEU A 700 11.54 -38.90 -6.21
C LEU A 700 10.61 -40.10 -6.41
N GLU A 701 10.90 -41.22 -5.74
CA GLU A 701 10.11 -42.44 -5.77
C GLU A 701 8.68 -42.28 -5.22
N GLU A 702 8.48 -41.37 -4.26
CA GLU A 702 7.12 -41.06 -3.76
C GLU A 702 6.36 -40.22 -4.76
N ILE A 703 7.03 -39.24 -5.38
CA ILE A 703 6.42 -38.40 -6.40
C ILE A 703 6.03 -39.22 -7.63
N GLU A 704 6.89 -40.12 -8.07
CA GLU A 704 6.62 -41.04 -9.19
C GLU A 704 5.42 -41.98 -8.88
N ARG A 705 5.33 -42.48 -7.65
CA ARG A 705 4.21 -43.35 -7.22
C ARG A 705 2.89 -42.58 -7.25
N ASP A 706 2.89 -41.32 -6.79
CA ASP A 706 1.70 -40.47 -6.81
C ASP A 706 1.26 -40.14 -8.24
N ILE A 707 2.22 -39.84 -9.13
CA ILE A 707 1.94 -39.60 -10.56
C ILE A 707 1.32 -40.82 -11.19
N GLN A 708 1.88 -42.01 -10.96
CA GLN A 708 1.35 -43.27 -11.49
C GLN A 708 -0.06 -43.58 -10.93
N GLY A 709 -0.31 -43.23 -9.66
CA GLY A 709 -1.63 -43.32 -9.03
C GLY A 709 -2.66 -42.43 -9.73
N LEU A 710 -2.31 -41.16 -9.94
CA LEU A 710 -3.16 -40.20 -10.64
C LEU A 710 -3.42 -40.55 -12.10
N GLU A 711 -2.41 -41.05 -12.81
CA GLU A 711 -2.58 -41.53 -14.20
C GLU A 711 -3.59 -42.68 -14.27
N LYS A 712 -3.52 -43.63 -13.33
CA LYS A 712 -4.47 -44.74 -13.26
C LYS A 712 -5.89 -44.25 -12.97
N ASP A 713 -6.06 -43.33 -12.04
CA ASP A 713 -7.36 -42.74 -11.69
C ASP A 713 -7.95 -41.97 -12.88
N ILE A 714 -7.15 -41.20 -13.61
CA ILE A 714 -7.57 -40.51 -14.84
C ILE A 714 -8.03 -41.50 -15.90
N LEU A 715 -7.26 -42.59 -16.13
CA LEU A 715 -7.62 -43.62 -17.08
C LEU A 715 -8.94 -44.33 -16.70
N ASP A 716 -9.16 -44.59 -15.42
CA ASP A 716 -10.39 -45.23 -14.93
C ASP A 716 -11.59 -44.28 -15.01
N MET A 717 -11.40 -42.97 -14.80
CA MET A 717 -12.43 -41.96 -15.02
C MET A 717 -12.79 -41.82 -16.51
N LEU A 718 -11.79 -41.82 -17.39
CA LEU A 718 -11.99 -41.76 -18.85
C LEU A 718 -12.76 -42.98 -19.34
N LYS A 719 -12.43 -44.20 -18.88
CA LYS A 719 -13.18 -45.42 -19.20
C LYS A 719 -14.65 -45.35 -18.79
N LYS A 720 -14.95 -44.74 -17.60
CA LYS A 720 -16.35 -44.56 -17.15
C LYS A 720 -17.13 -43.54 -17.97
N VAL A 721 -16.49 -42.59 -18.63
CA VAL A 721 -17.13 -41.57 -19.47
C VAL A 721 -17.31 -42.08 -20.90
N THR A 722 -16.47 -43.05 -21.35
CA THR A 722 -16.49 -43.63 -22.69
C THR A 722 -17.23 -44.97 -22.79
N ALA A 723 -17.65 -45.54 -21.68
CA ALA A 723 -18.57 -46.68 -21.58
C ALA A 723 -19.99 -46.23 -21.40
#